data_56f389765c7c8914fa87119a86413bed
#
_entry.id   56f389765c7c8914fa87119a86413bed
#
_cell.length_a   1.000
_cell.length_b   1.000
_cell.length_c   1.000
_cell.angle_alpha   90.00
_cell.angle_beta   90.00
_cell.angle_gamma   90.00
#
_symmetry.space_group_name_H-M   'P 1'
#
loop_
_entity.id
_entity.type
_entity.pdbx_description
1 polymer ?
#
loop_
_entity_poly.entity_id
_entity_poly.type
_entity_poly.pdbx_seq_one_letter_code
_entity_poly.pdbx_strand_id
1 'polypeptide(L)'
;MDFSKTIIRRLAPAAAALVVFFVVSAAYFAPQFRGEVLPQHDVVQYEGMAKDISDMRAATGEDPQWTGGMFGGMPAFLINVAYPAQIVKRTVGQVVKLIDTPAAFLFFAMTAMWLMLLVFGVDPWVGIVPALAYGRSTYFLLIIGAGHITKMWALVYAPLMMGGAWMTLRGNMWAGGALTALTASLEIGANHPQITYYFLLAMSAFWISEGIAAFREKHLGDFWKRTAVLAAAGILAAGSNFSPLWYTASHSKETMRGGSELASTSETSQDGLTLDYATAWSYGRTESLNLLIPDFMGRESATTFSPDGEVAAVLNEYGLRGAAQQLPAYWGSQPYTGGPTYLGAATIFLAALGIALARGRNKWWIVAVSVLMLLLAWGRNLMWFTELAFDLLPGYNKFRTVSMALVVVQWAVPLLGALALMRLWRGEIPRQRLLRALAWAAGVTGGLCLLLAVAGSAFFDFGRAESTGMMTEQFRQLFEANNMQDYLQRGMDAEMGIATGNAMAAERASMMQADAWRSLLMILLAAGGVALFALRRINKYVLTALLAAVMLLDLVPVDLRFISHDNFISARQHQVTATAADKAIMADKEPGFRVFNLTVSPFQDATTSYFHRSVGGYHGAKLARYQDLIDRYLSYRNDAVLDMLNTRYLIVPGDGGQPEAVLRPTANGAAWFVDTIAVAGSPQQEIDLLGETDLKRTAVIAEKDKPYTQGWTASPADTAAVRTIALTEYRPNYLKYEYTAPAESVAVFSEIFYPYGWTAYVDGAEAPCFRADYVLRAMRLPAGQHTVEWKFRAPGWTAAEAVTLVSSLVILLGAAAAIVYWIRQKRKENNPDE
;
A
#
# COMPACT_ATOMS: atom_id res chain seq x y z
N MET A 1 -53.20 1.60 6.16
CA MET A 1 -52.63 0.79 5.06
C MET A 1 -51.66 1.56 4.13
N ASP A 2 -51.65 2.91 4.18
CA ASP A 2 -50.76 3.73 3.31
C ASP A 2 -49.34 4.00 3.87
N PHE A 3 -49.20 4.00 5.20
CA PHE A 3 -47.91 4.29 5.85
C PHE A 3 -46.84 3.24 5.52
N SER A 4 -47.20 1.95 5.55
CA SER A 4 -46.30 0.85 5.22
C SER A 4 -45.86 0.86 3.74
N LYS A 5 -46.78 1.17 2.83
CA LYS A 5 -46.49 1.30 1.39
C LYS A 5 -45.54 2.46 1.09
N THR A 6 -45.67 3.57 1.83
CA THR A 6 -44.81 4.73 1.67
C THR A 6 -43.40 4.47 2.19
N ILE A 7 -43.22 3.79 3.31
CA ILE A 7 -41.93 3.37 3.85
C ILE A 7 -41.26 2.38 2.92
N ILE A 8 -41.97 1.36 2.46
CA ILE A 8 -41.42 0.36 1.52
C ILE A 8 -40.96 1.03 0.23
N ARG A 9 -41.71 1.95 -0.35
CA ARG A 9 -41.30 2.70 -1.56
C ARG A 9 -40.04 3.55 -1.35
N ARG A 10 -39.85 4.10 -0.15
CA ARG A 10 -38.61 4.91 0.16
C ARG A 10 -37.40 4.05 0.45
N LEU A 11 -37.58 2.89 1.08
CA LEU A 11 -36.45 2.00 1.44
C LEU A 11 -36.07 1.01 0.34
N ALA A 12 -36.99 0.68 -0.58
CA ALA A 12 -36.77 -0.29 -1.64
C ALA A 12 -35.51 -0.03 -2.50
N PRO A 13 -35.20 1.23 -2.93
CA PRO A 13 -33.99 1.49 -3.69
C PRO A 13 -32.71 1.20 -2.89
N ALA A 14 -32.73 1.56 -1.60
CA ALA A 14 -31.57 1.30 -0.73
C ALA A 14 -31.39 -0.20 -0.47
N ALA A 15 -32.47 -0.90 -0.18
CA ALA A 15 -32.42 -2.35 -0.01
C ALA A 15 -31.94 -3.05 -1.29
N ALA A 16 -32.44 -2.64 -2.46
CA ALA A 16 -32.05 -3.18 -3.75
C ALA A 16 -30.54 -2.93 -4.02
N ALA A 17 -30.05 -1.70 -3.76
CA ALA A 17 -28.64 -1.38 -3.95
C ALA A 17 -27.74 -2.26 -3.06
N LEU A 18 -28.04 -2.35 -1.75
CA LEU A 18 -27.26 -3.16 -0.82
C LEU A 18 -27.30 -4.64 -1.16
N VAL A 19 -28.47 -5.17 -1.58
CA VAL A 19 -28.59 -6.57 -2.04
C VAL A 19 -27.74 -6.81 -3.29
N VAL A 20 -27.79 -5.91 -4.29
CA VAL A 20 -26.97 -6.02 -5.50
C VAL A 20 -25.50 -6.02 -5.14
N PHE A 21 -25.04 -5.07 -4.31
CA PHE A 21 -23.63 -4.98 -3.91
C PHE A 21 -23.17 -6.20 -3.12
N PHE A 22 -24.02 -6.70 -2.21
CA PHE A 22 -23.70 -7.92 -1.46
C PHE A 22 -23.63 -9.14 -2.37
N VAL A 23 -24.63 -9.34 -3.24
CA VAL A 23 -24.66 -10.49 -4.16
C VAL A 23 -23.46 -10.47 -5.12
N VAL A 24 -23.12 -9.30 -5.68
CA VAL A 24 -21.96 -9.16 -6.58
C VAL A 24 -20.66 -9.48 -5.84
N SER A 25 -20.49 -8.99 -4.60
CA SER A 25 -19.30 -9.26 -3.79
C SER A 25 -19.22 -10.71 -3.35
N ALA A 26 -20.33 -11.26 -2.86
CA ALA A 26 -20.38 -12.64 -2.36
C ALA A 26 -20.26 -13.68 -3.48
N ALA A 27 -20.86 -13.43 -4.64
CA ALA A 27 -20.71 -14.33 -5.79
C ALA A 27 -19.26 -14.35 -6.32
N TYR A 28 -18.62 -13.21 -6.36
CA TYR A 28 -17.22 -13.11 -6.83
C TYR A 28 -16.25 -13.82 -5.87
N PHE A 29 -16.43 -13.65 -4.56
CA PHE A 29 -15.63 -14.27 -3.52
C PHE A 29 -16.33 -15.48 -2.87
N ALA A 30 -17.12 -16.24 -3.66
CA ALA A 30 -17.85 -17.40 -3.16
C ALA A 30 -17.01 -18.44 -2.40
N PRO A 31 -15.73 -18.72 -2.77
CA PRO A 31 -14.90 -19.65 -2.03
C PRO A 31 -14.69 -19.28 -0.55
N GLN A 32 -14.60 -17.99 -0.21
CA GLN A 32 -14.42 -17.59 1.20
C GLN A 32 -15.59 -18.04 2.09
N PHE A 33 -16.81 -18.09 1.55
CA PHE A 33 -17.99 -18.54 2.30
C PHE A 33 -18.07 -20.07 2.46
N ARG A 34 -17.15 -20.80 1.80
CA ARG A 34 -16.88 -22.24 2.00
C ARG A 34 -15.71 -22.50 2.95
N GLY A 35 -15.11 -21.44 3.52
CA GLY A 35 -13.97 -21.53 4.42
C GLY A 35 -12.61 -21.64 3.69
N GLU A 36 -12.58 -21.33 2.40
CA GLU A 36 -11.34 -21.20 1.64
C GLU A 36 -10.73 -19.81 1.81
N VAL A 37 -9.43 -19.69 1.68
CA VAL A 37 -8.65 -18.46 1.91
C VAL A 37 -7.95 -18.05 0.62
N LEU A 38 -7.98 -16.75 0.30
CA LEU A 38 -7.15 -16.18 -0.75
C LEU A 38 -5.76 -15.91 -0.16
N PRO A 39 -4.70 -16.63 -0.58
CA PRO A 39 -3.36 -16.33 -0.14
C PRO A 39 -2.92 -14.97 -0.70
N GLN A 40 -2.52 -14.09 0.21
CA GLN A 40 -2.14 -12.72 -0.10
C GLN A 40 -0.74 -12.48 0.42
N HIS A 41 0.19 -12.10 -0.46
CA HIS A 41 1.60 -11.96 -0.11
C HIS A 41 1.81 -11.06 1.12
N ASP A 42 1.28 -9.84 1.09
CA ASP A 42 1.46 -8.89 2.21
C ASP A 42 0.80 -9.33 3.51
N VAL A 43 -0.25 -10.17 3.45
CA VAL A 43 -0.88 -10.72 4.65
C VAL A 43 0.04 -11.75 5.30
N VAL A 44 0.65 -12.63 4.51
CA VAL A 44 1.64 -13.61 5.00
C VAL A 44 2.84 -12.89 5.62
N GLN A 45 3.35 -11.85 4.94
CA GLN A 45 4.43 -11.02 5.49
C GLN A 45 4.02 -10.35 6.81
N TYR A 46 2.79 -9.79 6.85
CA TYR A 46 2.26 -9.18 8.06
C TYR A 46 2.14 -10.17 9.24
N GLU A 47 1.73 -11.40 9.00
CA GLU A 47 1.66 -12.44 10.04
C GLU A 47 3.03 -12.69 10.67
N GLY A 48 4.09 -12.79 9.85
CA GLY A 48 5.46 -12.88 10.36
C GLY A 48 5.89 -11.65 11.15
N MET A 49 5.66 -10.44 10.60
CA MET A 49 6.01 -9.17 11.28
C MET A 49 5.31 -8.99 12.62
N ALA A 50 4.04 -9.42 12.72
CA ALA A 50 3.18 -9.18 13.88
C ALA A 50 3.25 -10.30 14.92
N LYS A 51 3.90 -11.42 14.62
CA LYS A 51 3.84 -12.65 15.45
C LYS A 51 4.34 -12.42 16.88
N ASP A 52 5.52 -11.84 17.04
CA ASP A 52 6.15 -11.53 18.34
C ASP A 52 5.22 -10.63 19.22
N ILE A 53 4.62 -9.61 18.60
CA ILE A 53 3.67 -8.69 19.24
C ILE A 53 2.37 -9.43 19.63
N SER A 54 1.85 -10.23 18.72
CA SER A 54 0.59 -10.95 18.92
C SER A 54 0.70 -12.04 19.98
N ASP A 55 1.82 -12.76 20.02
CA ASP A 55 2.12 -13.77 21.02
C ASP A 55 2.23 -13.16 22.42
N MET A 56 2.96 -12.05 22.55
CA MET A 56 3.04 -11.35 23.82
C MET A 56 1.67 -10.85 24.28
N ARG A 57 0.89 -10.25 23.39
CA ARG A 57 -0.47 -9.79 23.73
C ARG A 57 -1.36 -10.95 24.18
N ALA A 58 -1.28 -12.10 23.52
CA ALA A 58 -2.05 -13.29 23.87
C ALA A 58 -1.61 -13.88 25.23
N ALA A 59 -0.30 -13.87 25.51
CA ALA A 59 0.25 -14.45 26.75
C ALA A 59 0.07 -13.56 27.98
N THR A 60 0.15 -12.24 27.84
CA THR A 60 0.22 -11.29 28.96
C THR A 60 -0.92 -10.28 29.02
N GLY A 61 -1.65 -10.08 27.91
CA GLY A 61 -2.59 -8.98 27.74
C GLY A 61 -1.94 -7.61 27.51
N GLU A 62 -0.61 -7.52 27.57
CA GLU A 62 0.14 -6.29 27.28
C GLU A 62 0.32 -6.11 25.77
N ASP A 63 0.36 -4.85 25.32
CA ASP A 63 0.55 -4.50 23.91
C ASP A 63 1.94 -3.88 23.72
N PRO A 64 2.94 -4.63 23.25
CA PRO A 64 4.29 -4.13 23.11
C PRO A 64 4.38 -3.07 22.01
N GLN A 65 5.17 -2.03 22.25
CA GLN A 65 5.43 -0.94 21.31
C GLN A 65 6.76 -1.11 20.56
N TRP A 66 7.47 -2.19 20.83
CA TRP A 66 8.72 -2.62 20.19
C TRP A 66 8.58 -4.08 19.77
N THR A 67 9.26 -4.48 18.71
CA THR A 67 9.42 -5.89 18.32
C THR A 67 10.89 -6.21 18.05
N GLY A 68 11.30 -7.39 18.45
CA GLY A 68 12.60 -7.96 18.08
C GLY A 68 12.52 -8.93 16.91
N GLY A 69 11.34 -9.13 16.33
CA GLY A 69 11.11 -10.15 15.29
C GLY A 69 11.84 -9.89 13.98
N MET A 70 12.13 -8.63 13.62
CA MET A 70 12.76 -8.24 12.35
C MET A 70 13.89 -7.24 12.56
N PHE A 71 14.86 -7.23 11.60
CA PHE A 71 15.93 -6.23 11.52
C PHE A 71 16.68 -6.03 12.83
N GLY A 72 16.80 -7.10 13.63
CA GLY A 72 17.38 -7.03 14.94
C GLY A 72 16.59 -6.27 16.00
N GLY A 73 15.50 -5.62 15.63
CA GLY A 73 14.57 -4.88 16.48
C GLY A 73 14.17 -3.52 15.92
N MET A 74 12.89 -3.17 16.04
CA MET A 74 12.34 -1.90 15.60
C MET A 74 11.07 -1.52 16.38
N PRO A 75 10.66 -0.22 16.38
CA PRO A 75 9.36 0.18 16.91
C PRO A 75 8.19 -0.50 16.17
N ALA A 76 7.20 -0.95 16.92
CA ALA A 76 6.04 -1.67 16.42
C ALA A 76 4.91 -0.75 15.88
N PHE A 77 5.08 0.57 15.89
CA PHE A 77 4.05 1.57 15.62
C PHE A 77 3.35 1.41 14.26
N LEU A 78 4.07 0.94 13.24
CA LEU A 78 3.56 0.73 11.89
C LEU A 78 3.29 -0.75 11.57
N ILE A 79 3.34 -1.63 12.59
CA ILE A 79 3.09 -3.06 12.42
C ILE A 79 1.75 -3.43 13.05
N ASN A 80 1.69 -3.58 14.38
CA ASN A 80 0.52 -4.11 15.05
C ASN A 80 0.32 -3.55 16.48
N VAL A 81 0.59 -2.26 16.71
CA VAL A 81 0.28 -1.61 17.98
C VAL A 81 -1.21 -1.28 18.05
N ALA A 82 -1.86 -1.63 19.16
CA ALA A 82 -3.22 -1.23 19.42
C ALA A 82 -3.26 0.22 19.96
N TYR A 83 -4.16 1.01 19.39
CA TYR A 83 -4.45 2.37 19.86
C TYR A 83 -5.88 2.39 20.44
N PRO A 84 -6.04 2.13 21.76
CA PRO A 84 -7.36 1.94 22.37
C PRO A 84 -8.26 3.17 22.31
N ALA A 85 -7.68 4.37 22.23
CA ALA A 85 -8.41 5.64 22.14
C ALA A 85 -9.00 5.93 20.76
N GLN A 86 -8.65 5.16 19.71
CA GLN A 86 -9.29 5.25 18.38
C GLN A 86 -10.72 4.68 18.39
N ILE A 87 -11.63 5.24 19.20
CA ILE A 87 -12.99 4.70 19.40
C ILE A 87 -13.80 4.75 18.11
N VAL A 88 -13.65 5.77 17.27
CA VAL A 88 -14.34 5.88 15.97
C VAL A 88 -14.03 4.66 15.11
N LYS A 89 -12.73 4.37 14.90
CA LYS A 89 -12.28 3.21 14.12
C LYS A 89 -12.76 1.89 14.72
N ARG A 90 -12.69 1.74 16.05
CA ARG A 90 -13.11 0.52 16.75
C ARG A 90 -14.60 0.28 16.63
N THR A 91 -15.43 1.32 16.79
CA THR A 91 -16.89 1.21 16.70
C THR A 91 -17.34 0.84 15.29
N VAL A 92 -16.85 1.53 14.26
CA VAL A 92 -17.17 1.21 12.86
C VAL A 92 -16.58 -0.13 12.46
N GLY A 93 -15.40 -0.49 12.96
CA GLY A 93 -14.77 -1.78 12.73
C GLY A 93 -15.63 -2.98 13.16
N GLN A 94 -16.48 -2.85 14.20
CA GLN A 94 -17.41 -3.93 14.57
C GLN A 94 -18.50 -4.14 13.49
N VAL A 95 -18.96 -3.05 12.86
CA VAL A 95 -19.96 -3.15 11.77
C VAL A 95 -19.33 -3.75 10.51
N VAL A 96 -18.10 -3.35 10.22
CA VAL A 96 -17.39 -3.85 9.04
C VAL A 96 -17.08 -5.34 9.14
N LYS A 97 -16.82 -5.85 10.33
CA LYS A 97 -16.56 -7.28 10.61
C LYS A 97 -17.79 -8.19 10.45
N LEU A 98 -18.99 -7.65 10.16
CA LEU A 98 -20.17 -8.47 9.86
C LEU A 98 -20.02 -9.25 8.53
N ILE A 99 -19.13 -8.82 7.66
CA ILE A 99 -18.76 -9.50 6.42
C ILE A 99 -17.26 -9.67 6.43
N ASP A 100 -16.79 -10.89 6.20
CA ASP A 100 -15.36 -11.16 6.14
C ASP A 100 -14.71 -10.59 4.87
N THR A 101 -13.43 -10.25 4.96
CA THR A 101 -12.60 -9.89 3.80
C THR A 101 -12.22 -11.16 3.02
N PRO A 102 -12.09 -11.09 1.69
CA PRO A 102 -12.07 -9.88 0.82
C PRO A 102 -13.45 -9.37 0.34
N ALA A 103 -14.54 -10.11 0.46
CA ALA A 103 -15.86 -9.69 -0.02
C ALA A 103 -16.32 -8.36 0.60
N ALA A 104 -16.01 -8.13 1.88
CA ALA A 104 -16.30 -6.88 2.59
C ALA A 104 -15.74 -5.65 1.86
N PHE A 105 -14.55 -5.73 1.30
CA PHE A 105 -13.92 -4.60 0.60
C PHE A 105 -14.77 -4.10 -0.56
N LEU A 106 -15.21 -5.00 -1.43
CA LEU A 106 -16.01 -4.62 -2.59
C LEU A 106 -17.40 -4.13 -2.18
N PHE A 107 -18.04 -4.83 -1.23
CA PHE A 107 -19.35 -4.44 -0.72
C PHE A 107 -19.33 -3.03 -0.14
N PHE A 108 -18.37 -2.72 0.74
CA PHE A 108 -18.29 -1.41 1.37
C PHE A 108 -17.80 -0.33 0.42
N ALA A 109 -16.92 -0.63 -0.57
CA ALA A 109 -16.50 0.33 -1.59
C ALA A 109 -17.69 0.78 -2.46
N MET A 110 -18.49 -0.18 -2.96
CA MET A 110 -19.70 0.13 -3.72
C MET A 110 -20.72 0.89 -2.87
N THR A 111 -20.92 0.47 -1.62
CA THR A 111 -21.85 1.14 -0.68
C THR A 111 -21.42 2.57 -0.39
N ALA A 112 -20.13 2.81 -0.14
CA ALA A 112 -19.57 4.12 0.15
C ALA A 112 -19.71 5.08 -1.03
N MET A 113 -19.37 4.60 -2.24
CA MET A 113 -19.56 5.36 -3.47
C MET A 113 -21.05 5.70 -3.68
N TRP A 114 -21.94 4.74 -3.49
CA TRP A 114 -23.39 4.95 -3.62
C TRP A 114 -23.92 5.98 -2.61
N LEU A 115 -23.51 5.89 -1.33
CA LEU A 115 -23.89 6.86 -0.29
C LEU A 115 -23.39 8.27 -0.62
N MET A 116 -22.15 8.42 -1.09
CA MET A 116 -21.63 9.70 -1.57
C MET A 116 -22.50 10.26 -2.70
N LEU A 117 -22.87 9.44 -3.66
CA LEU A 117 -23.72 9.85 -4.78
C LEU A 117 -25.11 10.32 -4.33
N LEU A 118 -25.68 9.70 -3.28
CA LEU A 118 -26.93 10.20 -2.66
C LEU A 118 -26.74 11.61 -2.07
N VAL A 119 -25.62 11.86 -1.39
CA VAL A 119 -25.28 13.19 -0.87
C VAL A 119 -25.17 14.21 -2.01
N PHE A 120 -24.66 13.80 -3.19
CA PHE A 120 -24.57 14.63 -4.39
C PHE A 120 -25.92 14.83 -5.08
N GLY A 121 -26.99 14.21 -4.58
CA GLY A 121 -28.34 14.32 -5.11
C GLY A 121 -28.62 13.41 -6.32
N VAL A 122 -27.80 12.37 -6.51
CA VAL A 122 -28.06 11.32 -7.49
C VAL A 122 -29.19 10.43 -7.00
N ASP A 123 -30.11 10.04 -7.91
CA ASP A 123 -31.21 9.13 -7.56
C ASP A 123 -30.66 7.76 -7.12
N PRO A 124 -31.22 7.15 -6.06
CA PRO A 124 -30.70 5.88 -5.51
C PRO A 124 -30.59 4.74 -6.52
N TRP A 125 -31.54 4.62 -7.45
CA TRP A 125 -31.48 3.59 -8.49
C TRP A 125 -30.33 3.81 -9.47
N VAL A 126 -30.17 5.05 -9.92
CA VAL A 126 -29.10 5.45 -10.85
C VAL A 126 -27.73 5.30 -10.23
N GLY A 127 -27.61 5.60 -8.94
CA GLY A 127 -26.35 5.51 -8.20
C GLY A 127 -25.74 4.09 -8.17
N ILE A 128 -26.54 3.03 -8.42
CA ILE A 128 -26.04 1.66 -8.48
C ILE A 128 -25.00 1.49 -9.59
N VAL A 129 -25.22 2.06 -10.77
CA VAL A 129 -24.33 1.89 -11.94
C VAL A 129 -22.91 2.42 -11.66
N PRO A 130 -22.70 3.71 -11.28
CA PRO A 130 -21.36 4.21 -10.99
C PRO A 130 -20.75 3.62 -9.70
N ALA A 131 -21.59 3.12 -8.77
CA ALA A 131 -21.09 2.39 -7.61
C ALA A 131 -20.47 1.04 -8.00
N LEU A 132 -21.15 0.28 -8.88
CA LEU A 132 -20.59 -0.95 -9.47
C LEU A 132 -19.30 -0.64 -10.25
N ALA A 133 -19.29 0.40 -11.06
CA ALA A 133 -18.11 0.82 -11.83
C ALA A 133 -16.92 1.15 -10.92
N TYR A 134 -17.14 1.83 -9.81
CA TYR A 134 -16.11 2.13 -8.82
C TYR A 134 -15.57 0.87 -8.15
N GLY A 135 -16.45 0.09 -7.50
CA GLY A 135 -16.04 -1.05 -6.69
C GLY A 135 -15.55 -2.26 -7.49
N ARG A 136 -15.77 -2.27 -8.81
CA ARG A 136 -15.34 -3.35 -9.72
C ARG A 136 -14.22 -2.94 -10.67
N SER A 137 -13.62 -1.75 -10.54
CA SER A 137 -12.42 -1.44 -11.32
C SER A 137 -11.26 -2.37 -10.91
N THR A 138 -10.47 -2.81 -11.86
CA THR A 138 -9.44 -3.86 -11.62
C THR A 138 -8.46 -3.51 -10.52
N TYR A 139 -8.17 -2.22 -10.31
CA TYR A 139 -7.24 -1.79 -9.26
C TYR A 139 -7.63 -2.33 -7.87
N PHE A 140 -8.92 -2.42 -7.53
CA PHE A 140 -9.35 -3.02 -6.27
C PHE A 140 -8.94 -4.49 -6.17
N LEU A 141 -9.12 -5.24 -7.28
CA LEU A 141 -8.79 -6.67 -7.29
C LEU A 141 -7.28 -6.87 -7.19
N LEU A 142 -6.50 -6.04 -7.90
CA LEU A 142 -5.03 -6.11 -7.85
C LEU A 142 -4.49 -5.89 -6.43
N ILE A 143 -4.98 -4.85 -5.73
CA ILE A 143 -4.53 -4.57 -4.37
C ILE A 143 -5.12 -5.54 -3.34
N ILE A 144 -6.29 -6.15 -3.59
CA ILE A 144 -6.81 -7.26 -2.79
C ILE A 144 -5.92 -8.49 -2.98
N GLY A 145 -5.59 -8.88 -4.20
CA GLY A 145 -4.69 -10.01 -4.48
C GLY A 145 -3.32 -9.84 -3.82
N ALA A 146 -2.76 -8.63 -3.84
CA ALA A 146 -1.50 -8.32 -3.17
C ALA A 146 -1.59 -8.29 -1.63
N GLY A 147 -2.79 -8.14 -1.05
CA GLY A 147 -2.97 -8.02 0.41
C GLY A 147 -2.84 -6.62 0.98
N HIS A 148 -2.98 -5.57 0.15
CA HIS A 148 -2.87 -4.18 0.58
C HIS A 148 -4.10 -3.70 1.36
N ILE A 149 -4.37 -4.28 2.53
CA ILE A 149 -5.57 -4.06 3.34
C ILE A 149 -5.77 -2.60 3.73
N THR A 150 -4.72 -1.91 4.16
CA THR A 150 -4.78 -0.49 4.57
C THR A 150 -5.19 0.41 3.40
N LYS A 151 -4.66 0.13 2.21
CA LYS A 151 -5.00 0.82 0.97
C LYS A 151 -6.48 0.62 0.60
N MET A 152 -6.97 -0.62 0.74
CA MET A 152 -8.39 -0.93 0.50
C MET A 152 -9.32 -0.12 1.40
N TRP A 153 -9.08 -0.09 2.72
CA TRP A 153 -9.93 0.66 3.64
C TRP A 153 -9.88 2.16 3.40
N ALA A 154 -8.72 2.74 3.07
CA ALA A 154 -8.62 4.15 2.70
C ALA A 154 -9.51 4.47 1.48
N LEU A 155 -9.47 3.62 0.44
CA LEU A 155 -10.31 3.77 -0.75
C LEU A 155 -11.81 3.53 -0.47
N VAL A 156 -12.15 2.66 0.47
CA VAL A 156 -13.54 2.48 0.92
C VAL A 156 -14.09 3.76 1.57
N TYR A 157 -13.31 4.42 2.41
CA TYR A 157 -13.79 5.60 3.15
C TYR A 157 -13.67 6.92 2.37
N ALA A 158 -12.78 7.01 1.40
CA ALA A 158 -12.53 8.23 0.63
C ALA A 158 -13.78 8.82 -0.05
N PRO A 159 -14.68 8.05 -0.71
CA PRO A 159 -15.91 8.62 -1.26
C PRO A 159 -16.80 9.28 -0.20
N LEU A 160 -16.90 8.67 1.00
CA LEU A 160 -17.72 9.23 2.09
C LEU A 160 -17.13 10.54 2.61
N MET A 161 -15.80 10.63 2.72
CA MET A 161 -15.08 11.86 3.10
C MET A 161 -15.36 12.98 2.09
N MET A 162 -15.30 12.69 0.79
CA MET A 162 -15.64 13.63 -0.27
C MET A 162 -17.13 14.03 -0.23
N GLY A 163 -18.03 13.08 0.10
CA GLY A 163 -19.46 13.36 0.33
C GLY A 163 -19.69 14.33 1.50
N GLY A 164 -19.00 14.11 2.61
CA GLY A 164 -19.02 14.99 3.76
C GLY A 164 -18.57 16.41 3.43
N ALA A 165 -17.44 16.55 2.75
CA ALA A 165 -16.91 17.84 2.29
C ALA A 165 -17.88 18.56 1.34
N TRP A 166 -18.49 17.84 0.40
CA TRP A 166 -19.53 18.37 -0.47
C TRP A 166 -20.72 18.90 0.33
N MET A 167 -21.21 18.12 1.29
CA MET A 167 -22.35 18.49 2.13
C MET A 167 -22.02 19.73 3.01
N THR A 168 -20.79 19.83 3.50
CA THR A 168 -20.31 20.99 4.27
C THR A 168 -20.34 22.25 3.44
N LEU A 169 -19.78 22.22 2.22
CA LEU A 169 -19.61 23.39 1.38
C LEU A 169 -20.89 23.80 0.65
N ARG A 170 -21.80 22.88 0.35
CA ARG A 170 -23.00 23.12 -0.46
C ARG A 170 -24.35 22.83 0.22
N GLY A 171 -24.36 21.98 1.23
CA GLY A 171 -25.57 21.58 1.92
C GLY A 171 -25.66 22.15 3.33
N ASN A 172 -26.12 21.31 4.26
CA ASN A 172 -26.09 21.63 5.68
C ASN A 172 -24.66 21.54 6.22
N MET A 173 -24.06 22.68 6.54
CA MET A 173 -22.64 22.75 6.91
C MET A 173 -22.31 21.98 8.20
N TRP A 174 -23.24 21.93 9.17
CA TRP A 174 -23.00 21.23 10.45
C TRP A 174 -23.10 19.70 10.31
N ALA A 175 -24.14 19.22 9.63
CA ALA A 175 -24.26 17.80 9.32
C ALA A 175 -23.14 17.33 8.38
N GLY A 176 -22.77 18.16 7.39
CA GLY A 176 -21.64 17.88 6.51
C GLY A 176 -20.32 17.86 7.26
N GLY A 177 -20.07 18.82 8.17
CA GLY A 177 -18.89 18.85 9.02
C GLY A 177 -18.77 17.62 9.91
N ALA A 178 -19.86 17.20 10.54
CA ALA A 178 -19.92 15.98 11.34
C ALA A 178 -19.64 14.71 10.50
N LEU A 179 -20.24 14.63 9.30
CA LEU A 179 -19.97 13.53 8.36
C LEU A 179 -18.52 13.53 7.89
N THR A 180 -17.96 14.70 7.57
CA THR A 180 -16.54 14.82 7.17
C THR A 180 -15.64 14.38 8.30
N ALA A 181 -15.86 14.86 9.54
CA ALA A 181 -15.05 14.49 10.69
C ALA A 181 -15.04 12.97 10.92
N LEU A 182 -16.22 12.35 10.86
CA LEU A 182 -16.38 10.91 11.04
C LEU A 182 -15.66 10.12 9.93
N THR A 183 -15.91 10.47 8.68
CA THR A 183 -15.42 9.69 7.52
C THR A 183 -13.94 9.96 7.23
N ALA A 184 -13.45 11.18 7.43
CA ALA A 184 -12.03 11.49 7.39
C ALA A 184 -11.26 10.83 8.54
N SER A 185 -11.86 10.72 9.75
CA SER A 185 -11.28 9.95 10.84
C SER A 185 -11.08 8.47 10.48
N LEU A 186 -12.02 7.87 9.76
CA LEU A 186 -11.92 6.48 9.30
C LEU A 186 -10.90 6.33 8.17
N GLU A 187 -10.87 7.27 7.24
CA GLU A 187 -9.96 7.26 6.10
C GLU A 187 -8.50 7.41 6.57
N ILE A 188 -8.19 8.40 7.42
CA ILE A 188 -6.88 8.56 8.05
C ILE A 188 -6.56 7.33 8.91
N GLY A 189 -7.53 6.83 9.66
CA GLY A 189 -7.41 5.63 10.49
C GLY A 189 -7.14 4.33 9.73
N ALA A 190 -7.39 4.30 8.41
CA ALA A 190 -6.97 3.21 7.54
C ALA A 190 -5.45 3.11 7.43
N ASN A 191 -4.74 4.17 7.80
CA ASN A 191 -3.28 4.25 7.86
C ASN A 191 -2.58 4.08 6.50
N HIS A 192 -3.11 4.77 5.47
CA HIS A 192 -2.47 4.85 4.17
C HIS A 192 -2.29 6.32 3.73
N PRO A 193 -1.27 7.04 4.27
CA PRO A 193 -1.11 8.49 4.09
C PRO A 193 -1.06 8.96 2.63
N GLN A 194 -0.53 8.15 1.71
CA GLN A 194 -0.44 8.50 0.30
C GLN A 194 -1.82 8.56 -0.38
N ILE A 195 -2.75 7.66 -0.05
CA ILE A 195 -4.14 7.73 -0.53
C ILE A 195 -4.82 8.97 0.03
N THR A 196 -4.71 9.19 1.34
CA THR A 196 -5.21 10.40 2.00
C THR A 196 -4.71 11.66 1.30
N TYR A 197 -3.42 11.73 0.98
CA TYR A 197 -2.80 12.86 0.30
C TYR A 197 -3.42 13.14 -1.08
N TYR A 198 -3.61 12.12 -1.91
CA TYR A 198 -4.22 12.29 -3.23
C TYR A 198 -5.69 12.73 -3.14
N PHE A 199 -6.45 12.21 -2.17
CA PHE A 199 -7.82 12.68 -1.95
C PHE A 199 -7.89 14.08 -1.33
N LEU A 200 -6.89 14.51 -0.56
CA LEU A 200 -6.78 15.92 -0.12
C LEU A 200 -6.51 16.85 -1.31
N LEU A 201 -5.70 16.46 -2.29
CA LEU A 201 -5.53 17.22 -3.53
C LEU A 201 -6.85 17.33 -4.31
N ALA A 202 -7.62 16.23 -4.40
CA ALA A 202 -8.95 16.25 -5.01
C ALA A 202 -9.93 17.14 -4.24
N MET A 203 -9.91 17.10 -2.92
CA MET A 203 -10.70 17.98 -2.05
C MET A 203 -10.31 19.45 -2.21
N SER A 204 -9.02 19.73 -2.35
CA SER A 204 -8.49 21.09 -2.60
C SER A 204 -8.97 21.63 -3.96
N ALA A 205 -8.97 20.82 -5.02
CA ALA A 205 -9.51 21.20 -6.31
C ALA A 205 -11.01 21.52 -6.23
N PHE A 206 -11.78 20.73 -5.49
CA PHE A 206 -13.19 21.02 -5.21
C PHE A 206 -13.36 22.32 -4.41
N TRP A 207 -12.59 22.50 -3.33
CA TRP A 207 -12.62 23.70 -2.49
C TRP A 207 -12.28 24.97 -3.28
N ILE A 208 -11.25 24.94 -4.14
CA ILE A 208 -10.89 26.03 -5.05
C ILE A 208 -12.06 26.36 -5.98
N SER A 209 -12.70 25.32 -6.57
CA SER A 209 -13.88 25.51 -7.43
C SER A 209 -15.03 26.21 -6.71
N GLU A 210 -15.27 25.88 -5.43
CA GLU A 210 -16.30 26.54 -4.61
C GLU A 210 -15.91 27.97 -4.23
N GLY A 211 -14.62 28.21 -3.91
CA GLY A 211 -14.11 29.55 -3.62
C GLY A 211 -14.23 30.50 -4.82
N ILE A 212 -13.89 30.04 -6.02
CA ILE A 212 -14.09 30.82 -7.27
C ILE A 212 -15.57 31.16 -7.49
N ALA A 213 -16.47 30.20 -7.22
CA ALA A 213 -17.89 30.43 -7.33
C ALA A 213 -18.37 31.43 -6.29
N ALA A 214 -17.99 31.30 -5.03
CA ALA A 214 -18.34 32.22 -3.95
C ALA A 214 -17.84 33.63 -4.20
N PHE A 215 -16.66 33.77 -4.78
CA PHE A 215 -16.12 35.05 -5.22
C PHE A 215 -16.99 35.69 -6.31
N ARG A 216 -17.33 34.92 -7.36
CA ARG A 216 -18.15 35.40 -8.49
C ARG A 216 -19.58 35.75 -8.06
N GLU A 217 -20.15 34.97 -7.14
CA GLU A 217 -21.51 35.10 -6.63
C GLU A 217 -21.61 36.03 -5.41
N LYS A 218 -20.49 36.65 -5.00
CA LYS A 218 -20.38 37.64 -3.91
C LYS A 218 -20.81 37.14 -2.52
N HIS A 219 -20.62 35.86 -2.21
CA HIS A 219 -20.92 35.25 -0.89
C HIS A 219 -19.70 34.62 -0.19
N LEU A 220 -18.54 35.23 -0.30
CA LEU A 220 -17.28 34.78 0.33
C LEU A 220 -17.39 34.59 1.85
N GLY A 221 -18.23 35.37 2.55
CA GLY A 221 -18.42 35.24 3.98
C GLY A 221 -19.00 33.90 4.39
N ASP A 222 -19.98 33.38 3.64
CA ASP A 222 -20.53 32.03 3.87
C ASP A 222 -19.52 30.94 3.50
N PHE A 223 -18.81 31.10 2.40
CA PHE A 223 -17.74 30.18 2.00
C PHE A 223 -16.68 30.01 3.10
N TRP A 224 -16.21 31.11 3.71
CA TRP A 224 -15.22 31.04 4.78
C TRP A 224 -15.78 30.42 6.06
N LYS A 225 -17.04 30.62 6.41
CA LYS A 225 -17.70 29.93 7.52
C LYS A 225 -17.73 28.42 7.30
N ARG A 226 -18.11 27.99 6.10
CA ARG A 226 -18.14 26.57 5.70
C ARG A 226 -16.73 25.97 5.65
N THR A 227 -15.76 26.74 5.18
CA THR A 227 -14.34 26.36 5.21
C THR A 227 -13.83 26.18 6.64
N ALA A 228 -14.20 27.05 7.57
CA ALA A 228 -13.84 26.90 8.99
C ALA A 228 -14.43 25.60 9.60
N VAL A 229 -15.69 25.26 9.27
CA VAL A 229 -16.29 23.99 9.71
C VAL A 229 -15.57 22.79 9.08
N LEU A 230 -15.21 22.86 7.80
CA LEU A 230 -14.46 21.80 7.12
C LEU A 230 -13.06 21.64 7.73
N ALA A 231 -12.38 22.74 8.03
CA ALA A 231 -11.07 22.73 8.70
C ALA A 231 -11.16 22.12 10.12
N ALA A 232 -12.17 22.51 10.90
CA ALA A 232 -12.42 21.95 12.22
C ALA A 232 -12.70 20.43 12.14
N ALA A 233 -13.46 19.97 11.15
CA ALA A 233 -13.69 18.55 10.90
C ALA A 233 -12.39 17.82 10.58
N GLY A 234 -11.52 18.40 9.76
CA GLY A 234 -10.20 17.84 9.44
C GLY A 234 -9.28 17.76 10.67
N ILE A 235 -9.27 18.80 11.50
CA ILE A 235 -8.49 18.83 12.75
C ILE A 235 -8.99 17.75 13.73
N LEU A 236 -10.30 17.59 13.88
CA LEU A 236 -10.88 16.53 14.71
C LEU A 236 -10.56 15.13 14.16
N ALA A 237 -10.63 14.95 12.85
CA ALA A 237 -10.28 13.70 12.20
C ALA A 237 -8.80 13.33 12.41
N ALA A 238 -7.89 14.29 12.26
CA ALA A 238 -6.48 14.11 12.57
C ALA A 238 -6.27 13.87 14.08
N GLY A 239 -6.96 14.64 14.93
CA GLY A 239 -6.92 14.48 16.39
C GLY A 239 -7.39 13.10 16.85
N SER A 240 -8.43 12.52 16.24
CA SER A 240 -8.91 11.16 16.56
C SER A 240 -7.96 10.04 16.09
N ASN A 241 -6.93 10.38 15.33
CA ASN A 241 -5.83 9.54 14.89
C ASN A 241 -4.47 10.10 15.35
N PHE A 242 -4.46 10.94 16.39
CA PHE A 242 -3.26 11.66 16.79
C PHE A 242 -2.13 10.69 17.19
N SER A 243 -2.44 9.66 17.99
CA SER A 243 -1.43 8.69 18.42
C SER A 243 -0.72 8.01 17.24
N PRO A 244 -1.40 7.31 16.32
CA PRO A 244 -0.72 6.69 15.19
C PRO A 244 -0.03 7.72 14.27
N LEU A 245 -0.60 8.90 14.06
CA LEU A 245 0.03 9.94 13.24
C LEU A 245 1.30 10.48 13.89
N TRP A 246 1.27 10.75 15.20
CA TRP A 246 2.41 11.24 15.97
C TRP A 246 3.58 10.27 15.93
N TYR A 247 3.31 8.98 16.21
CA TYR A 247 4.35 7.97 16.20
C TYR A 247 4.85 7.63 14.80
N THR A 248 3.99 7.66 13.79
CA THR A 248 4.41 7.55 12.39
C THR A 248 5.33 8.69 12.00
N ALA A 249 4.96 9.95 12.32
CA ALA A 249 5.74 11.12 11.97
C ALA A 249 7.08 11.19 12.71
N SER A 250 7.10 10.88 14.02
CA SER A 250 8.33 10.86 14.80
C SER A 250 9.25 9.72 14.38
N HIS A 251 8.70 8.52 14.15
CA HIS A 251 9.47 7.38 13.70
C HIS A 251 10.02 7.56 12.28
N SER A 252 9.27 8.18 11.38
CA SER A 252 9.69 8.35 9.98
C SER A 252 11.04 9.08 9.84
N LYS A 253 11.41 9.92 10.80
CA LYS A 253 12.70 10.63 10.80
C LYS A 253 13.90 9.71 10.97
N GLU A 254 13.71 8.58 11.65
CA GLU A 254 14.74 7.58 11.90
C GLU A 254 14.76 6.46 10.84
N THR A 255 13.84 6.54 9.86
CA THR A 255 13.69 5.53 8.81
C THR A 255 14.25 6.01 7.49
N MET A 256 14.35 5.11 6.52
CA MET A 256 14.68 5.43 5.12
C MET A 256 13.87 6.62 4.57
N ARG A 257 12.70 6.92 5.12
CA ARG A 257 11.87 8.05 4.68
C ARG A 257 12.30 9.39 5.27
N GLY A 258 13.10 9.36 6.33
CA GLY A 258 13.76 10.53 6.91
C GLY A 258 15.04 10.93 6.20
N GLY A 259 15.63 10.00 5.44
CA GLY A 259 16.93 10.13 4.81
C GLY A 259 18.02 9.33 5.51
N SER A 260 19.21 9.28 4.92
CA SER A 260 20.41 8.66 5.51
C SER A 260 21.38 9.72 5.98
N GLU A 261 22.13 9.42 7.05
CA GLU A 261 23.26 10.26 7.50
C GLU A 261 24.52 10.07 6.62
N LEU A 262 24.53 9.06 5.75
CA LEU A 262 25.58 8.80 4.78
C LEU A 262 25.37 9.61 3.50
N ALA A 263 26.32 9.59 2.59
CA ALA A 263 26.14 10.07 1.24
C ALA A 263 24.95 9.32 0.57
N SER A 264 24.21 9.99 -0.33
CA SER A 264 23.01 9.44 -0.97
C SER A 264 23.21 8.00 -1.45
N THR A 265 22.31 7.12 -1.02
CA THR A 265 22.21 5.76 -1.55
C THR A 265 21.36 5.74 -2.82
N SER A 266 21.20 4.58 -3.46
CA SER A 266 20.32 4.44 -4.64
C SER A 266 18.83 4.73 -4.31
N GLU A 267 18.41 4.56 -3.04
CA GLU A 267 17.02 4.70 -2.62
C GLU A 267 16.74 5.97 -1.80
N THR A 268 17.74 6.50 -1.08
CA THR A 268 17.57 7.60 -0.13
C THR A 268 18.49 8.78 -0.43
N SER A 269 17.99 9.99 -0.18
CA SER A 269 18.73 11.25 -0.14
C SER A 269 18.73 11.82 1.29
N GLN A 270 19.43 12.93 1.52
CA GLN A 270 19.43 13.59 2.84
C GLN A 270 18.03 14.07 3.28
N ASP A 271 17.15 14.38 2.32
CA ASP A 271 15.81 14.95 2.57
C ASP A 271 14.65 13.98 2.28
N GLY A 272 14.89 12.70 1.99
CA GLY A 272 13.82 11.73 1.70
C GLY A 272 14.23 10.67 0.67
N LEU A 273 13.28 10.29 -0.19
CA LEU A 273 13.53 9.35 -1.28
C LEU A 273 14.22 10.06 -2.46
N THR A 274 15.09 9.35 -3.16
CA THR A 274 15.62 9.84 -4.43
C THR A 274 14.49 9.93 -5.47
N LEU A 275 14.64 10.86 -6.41
CA LEU A 275 13.64 11.03 -7.47
C LEU A 275 13.47 9.76 -8.30
N ASP A 276 14.57 9.07 -8.59
CA ASP A 276 14.57 7.82 -9.35
C ASP A 276 13.80 6.72 -8.62
N TYR A 277 14.04 6.54 -7.33
CA TYR A 277 13.33 5.54 -6.53
C TYR A 277 11.85 5.87 -6.34
N ALA A 278 11.53 7.14 -6.06
CA ALA A 278 10.14 7.58 -5.91
C ALA A 278 9.33 7.39 -7.19
N THR A 279 9.96 7.58 -8.36
CA THR A 279 9.34 7.47 -9.68
C THR A 279 9.55 6.13 -10.37
N ALA A 280 10.15 5.13 -9.69
CA ALA A 280 10.40 3.81 -10.27
C ALA A 280 9.11 3.17 -10.84
N TRP A 281 7.98 3.28 -10.13
CA TRP A 281 6.66 2.84 -10.59
C TRP A 281 5.87 4.00 -11.19
N SER A 282 6.36 4.53 -12.30
CA SER A 282 5.67 5.54 -13.11
C SER A 282 4.79 4.88 -14.16
N TYR A 283 3.57 5.40 -14.32
CA TYR A 283 2.65 4.93 -15.34
C TYR A 283 3.08 5.42 -16.72
N GLY A 284 3.10 4.53 -17.70
CA GLY A 284 3.43 4.92 -19.07
C GLY A 284 2.37 5.86 -19.68
N ARG A 285 2.79 6.81 -20.53
CA ARG A 285 1.82 7.68 -21.23
C ARG A 285 0.86 6.85 -22.08
N THR A 286 1.39 5.94 -22.87
CA THR A 286 0.61 4.99 -23.68
C THR A 286 -0.08 3.94 -22.82
N GLU A 287 0.49 3.57 -21.67
CA GLU A 287 -0.12 2.68 -20.71
C GLU A 287 -1.46 3.24 -20.16
N SER A 288 -1.69 4.55 -20.27
CA SER A 288 -2.98 5.17 -19.95
C SER A 288 -4.15 4.62 -20.80
N LEU A 289 -3.87 3.96 -21.92
CA LEU A 289 -4.88 3.26 -22.71
C LEU A 289 -5.40 2.00 -22.02
N ASN A 290 -4.68 1.46 -21.03
CA ASN A 290 -5.18 0.37 -20.17
C ASN A 290 -6.46 0.77 -19.40
N LEU A 291 -6.68 2.06 -19.14
CA LEU A 291 -7.93 2.52 -18.53
C LEU A 291 -9.18 2.15 -19.36
N LEU A 292 -9.01 1.99 -20.68
CA LEU A 292 -10.06 1.71 -21.67
C LEU A 292 -9.95 0.30 -22.29
N ILE A 293 -8.74 -0.23 -22.48
CA ILE A 293 -8.43 -1.52 -23.13
C ILE A 293 -7.52 -2.29 -22.18
N PRO A 294 -8.01 -3.30 -21.46
CA PRO A 294 -7.29 -3.86 -20.29
C PRO A 294 -5.93 -4.47 -20.63
N ASP A 295 -5.79 -5.23 -21.71
CA ASP A 295 -4.52 -5.89 -22.07
C ASP A 295 -3.68 -5.07 -23.08
N PHE A 296 -3.82 -3.73 -23.09
CA PHE A 296 -3.06 -2.87 -24.00
C PHE A 296 -1.54 -3.02 -23.81
N MET A 297 -1.08 -3.14 -22.57
CA MET A 297 0.34 -3.36 -22.23
C MET A 297 0.67 -4.83 -21.88
N GLY A 298 -0.16 -5.80 -22.29
CA GLY A 298 0.14 -7.22 -22.11
C GLY A 298 -0.16 -7.77 -20.72
N ARG A 299 -1.12 -7.17 -19.99
CA ARG A 299 -1.67 -7.61 -18.71
C ARG A 299 -0.77 -7.32 -17.50
N GLU A 300 -0.30 -8.34 -16.77
CA GLU A 300 0.56 -8.22 -15.60
C GLU A 300 1.97 -8.77 -15.86
N SER A 301 2.93 -8.41 -15.01
CA SER A 301 4.32 -8.85 -15.19
C SER A 301 4.52 -10.36 -15.08
N ALA A 302 3.62 -11.05 -14.36
CA ALA A 302 3.65 -12.51 -14.22
C ALA A 302 2.94 -13.24 -15.37
N THR A 303 2.19 -12.53 -16.23
CA THR A 303 1.55 -13.14 -17.40
C THR A 303 2.59 -13.50 -18.45
N THR A 304 2.59 -14.77 -18.85
CA THR A 304 3.47 -15.33 -19.87
C THR A 304 2.70 -15.59 -21.17
N PHE A 305 3.43 -15.90 -22.24
CA PHE A 305 2.82 -16.20 -23.53
C PHE A 305 2.17 -17.60 -23.55
N SER A 306 1.18 -17.78 -24.41
CA SER A 306 0.45 -19.03 -24.56
C SER A 306 1.36 -20.17 -25.03
N PRO A 307 1.19 -21.40 -24.50
CA PRO A 307 1.90 -22.58 -25.01
C PRO A 307 1.57 -22.91 -26.48
N ASP A 308 0.43 -22.43 -26.99
CA ASP A 308 -0.04 -22.62 -28.37
C ASP A 308 0.03 -21.32 -29.18
N GLY A 309 0.71 -20.26 -28.66
CA GLY A 309 0.84 -18.97 -29.30
C GLY A 309 1.98 -18.87 -30.33
N GLU A 310 2.11 -17.72 -30.99
CA GLU A 310 3.16 -17.47 -32.00
C GLU A 310 4.56 -17.54 -31.40
N VAL A 311 4.74 -17.07 -30.16
CA VAL A 311 6.01 -17.15 -29.43
C VAL A 311 6.41 -18.60 -29.20
N ALA A 312 5.47 -19.43 -28.77
CA ALA A 312 5.72 -20.87 -28.57
C ALA A 312 6.03 -21.56 -29.89
N ALA A 313 5.35 -21.22 -30.98
CA ALA A 313 5.64 -21.80 -32.31
C ALA A 313 7.08 -21.52 -32.73
N VAL A 314 7.53 -20.26 -32.64
CA VAL A 314 8.92 -19.87 -33.00
C VAL A 314 9.95 -20.55 -32.11
N LEU A 315 9.76 -20.55 -30.78
CA LEU A 315 10.71 -21.18 -29.86
C LEU A 315 10.76 -22.71 -30.01
N ASN A 316 9.63 -23.36 -30.35
CA ASN A 316 9.60 -24.78 -30.62
C ASN A 316 10.38 -25.17 -31.89
N GLU A 317 10.41 -24.31 -32.94
CA GLU A 317 11.25 -24.52 -34.13
C GLU A 317 12.74 -24.57 -33.77
N TYR A 318 13.16 -23.80 -32.76
CA TYR A 318 14.53 -23.83 -32.25
C TYR A 318 14.77 -24.90 -31.15
N GLY A 319 13.77 -25.75 -30.87
CA GLY A 319 13.87 -26.82 -29.87
C GLY A 319 13.68 -26.38 -28.42
N LEU A 320 13.30 -25.12 -28.18
CA LEU A 320 13.13 -24.52 -26.85
C LEU A 320 11.67 -24.65 -26.36
N ARG A 321 11.21 -25.92 -26.25
CA ARG A 321 9.85 -26.22 -25.80
C ARG A 321 9.58 -25.71 -24.38
N GLY A 322 8.43 -25.06 -24.19
CA GLY A 322 8.02 -24.51 -22.89
C GLY A 322 8.66 -23.17 -22.52
N ALA A 323 9.64 -22.67 -23.27
CA ALA A 323 10.30 -21.40 -22.97
C ALA A 323 9.36 -20.17 -23.09
N ALA A 324 8.34 -20.23 -23.98
CA ALA A 324 7.33 -19.18 -24.09
C ALA A 324 6.61 -18.88 -22.78
N GLN A 325 6.40 -19.91 -21.95
CA GLN A 325 5.77 -19.80 -20.63
C GLN A 325 6.68 -19.17 -19.55
N GLN A 326 7.90 -18.77 -19.90
CA GLN A 326 8.85 -18.06 -19.02
C GLN A 326 9.05 -16.60 -19.43
N LEU A 327 8.54 -16.21 -20.58
CA LEU A 327 8.70 -14.86 -21.13
C LEU A 327 7.50 -13.98 -20.74
N PRO A 328 7.72 -12.73 -20.23
CA PRO A 328 6.64 -11.85 -19.81
C PRO A 328 5.91 -11.25 -21.01
N ALA A 329 4.57 -11.29 -20.98
CA ALA A 329 3.74 -10.61 -21.96
C ALA A 329 3.71 -9.08 -21.74
N TYR A 330 3.85 -8.61 -20.49
CA TYR A 330 3.90 -7.18 -20.17
C TYR A 330 5.09 -6.48 -20.87
N TRP A 331 4.80 -5.30 -21.46
CA TRP A 331 5.79 -4.49 -22.19
C TRP A 331 5.77 -2.99 -21.81
N GLY A 332 5.13 -2.67 -20.70
CA GLY A 332 5.13 -1.32 -20.11
C GLY A 332 6.43 -0.97 -19.38
N SER A 333 6.53 0.27 -18.93
CA SER A 333 7.75 0.82 -18.31
C SER A 333 7.87 0.60 -16.81
N GLN A 334 6.88 -0.02 -16.15
CA GLN A 334 6.95 -0.28 -14.71
C GLN A 334 7.86 -1.50 -14.45
N PRO A 335 8.70 -1.47 -13.39
CA PRO A 335 9.58 -2.60 -13.06
C PRO A 335 8.79 -3.89 -12.78
N TYR A 336 7.64 -3.73 -12.16
CA TYR A 336 6.69 -4.80 -11.87
C TYR A 336 5.28 -4.22 -11.76
N THR A 337 4.29 -4.92 -12.32
CA THR A 337 2.87 -4.60 -12.14
C THR A 337 2.04 -5.85 -11.90
N GLY A 338 1.10 -5.79 -10.97
CA GLY A 338 0.10 -6.84 -10.75
C GLY A 338 -1.04 -6.80 -11.75
N GLY A 339 -1.01 -5.88 -12.72
CA GLY A 339 -2.01 -5.76 -13.76
C GLY A 339 -2.41 -4.33 -14.10
N PRO A 340 -3.24 -4.15 -15.14
CA PRO A 340 -3.68 -2.84 -15.61
C PRO A 340 -4.70 -2.20 -14.68
N THR A 341 -4.64 -0.89 -14.52
CA THR A 341 -5.74 -0.11 -13.97
C THR A 341 -6.84 0.06 -15.02
N TYR A 342 -7.77 -0.88 -15.08
CA TYR A 342 -8.90 -0.82 -16.00
C TYR A 342 -10.14 -0.28 -15.32
N LEU A 343 -10.77 0.75 -15.90
CA LEU A 343 -11.95 1.43 -15.34
C LEU A 343 -13.28 0.94 -15.92
N GLY A 344 -13.20 0.16 -16.99
CA GLY A 344 -14.35 -0.26 -17.78
C GLY A 344 -14.60 0.65 -18.99
N ALA A 345 -14.71 0.06 -20.17
CA ALA A 345 -14.98 0.79 -21.41
C ALA A 345 -16.34 1.50 -21.37
N ALA A 346 -17.34 0.83 -20.84
CA ALA A 346 -18.67 1.42 -20.60
C ALA A 346 -18.63 2.58 -19.59
N THR A 347 -17.77 2.50 -18.57
CA THR A 347 -17.57 3.58 -17.58
C THR A 347 -16.96 4.83 -18.22
N ILE A 348 -15.91 4.64 -19.02
CA ILE A 348 -15.26 5.75 -19.75
C ILE A 348 -16.22 6.39 -20.77
N PHE A 349 -17.01 5.57 -21.49
CA PHE A 349 -18.08 6.07 -22.35
C PHE A 349 -19.08 6.92 -21.57
N LEU A 350 -19.56 6.46 -20.39
CA LEU A 350 -20.48 7.23 -19.56
C LEU A 350 -19.83 8.51 -19.03
N ALA A 351 -18.54 8.51 -18.71
CA ALA A 351 -17.80 9.71 -18.31
C ALA A 351 -17.71 10.73 -19.48
N ALA A 352 -17.40 10.27 -20.69
CA ALA A 352 -17.41 11.11 -21.90
C ALA A 352 -18.82 11.72 -22.14
N LEU A 353 -19.86 10.91 -21.98
CA LEU A 353 -21.25 11.39 -22.03
C LEU A 353 -21.52 12.41 -20.91
N GLY A 354 -20.93 12.22 -19.72
CA GLY A 354 -20.97 13.16 -18.59
C GLY A 354 -20.34 14.50 -18.94
N ILE A 355 -19.17 14.50 -19.55
CA ILE A 355 -18.49 15.72 -20.03
C ILE A 355 -19.35 16.46 -21.06
N ALA A 356 -20.00 15.75 -21.99
CA ALA A 356 -20.85 16.34 -23.02
C ALA A 356 -22.16 16.91 -22.48
N LEU A 357 -22.79 16.22 -21.52
CA LEU A 357 -24.12 16.54 -21.01
C LEU A 357 -24.13 17.38 -19.75
N ALA A 358 -23.18 17.17 -18.82
CA ALA A 358 -23.18 17.89 -17.53
C ALA A 358 -23.05 19.41 -17.73
N ARG A 359 -23.77 20.19 -16.92
CA ARG A 359 -23.72 21.64 -16.89
C ARG A 359 -23.11 22.12 -15.58
N GLY A 360 -22.59 23.34 -15.60
CA GLY A 360 -22.05 23.97 -14.42
C GLY A 360 -20.60 23.56 -14.10
N ARG A 361 -20.15 24.01 -12.91
CA ARG A 361 -18.76 23.90 -12.47
C ARG A 361 -18.34 22.46 -12.09
N ASN A 362 -19.31 21.61 -11.75
CA ASN A 362 -19.01 20.26 -11.22
C ASN A 362 -18.15 19.42 -12.18
N LYS A 363 -18.45 19.40 -13.45
CA LYS A 363 -17.64 18.60 -14.39
C LYS A 363 -16.21 19.09 -14.51
N TRP A 364 -15.98 20.42 -14.42
CA TRP A 364 -14.69 20.98 -14.72
C TRP A 364 -13.63 20.71 -13.63
N TRP A 365 -14.02 20.78 -12.34
CA TRP A 365 -13.07 20.42 -11.29
C TRP A 365 -12.80 18.91 -11.27
N ILE A 366 -13.79 18.06 -11.59
CA ILE A 366 -13.61 16.60 -11.68
C ILE A 366 -12.68 16.26 -12.85
N VAL A 367 -12.88 16.90 -14.01
CA VAL A 367 -11.98 16.71 -15.17
C VAL A 367 -10.57 17.20 -14.83
N ALA A 368 -10.45 18.41 -14.23
CA ALA A 368 -9.17 18.99 -13.88
C ALA A 368 -8.37 18.09 -12.90
N VAL A 369 -9.04 17.57 -11.87
CA VAL A 369 -8.37 16.66 -10.93
C VAL A 369 -8.01 15.33 -11.58
N SER A 370 -8.84 14.79 -12.46
CA SER A 370 -8.53 13.57 -13.21
C SER A 370 -7.28 13.74 -14.08
N VAL A 371 -7.19 14.86 -14.79
CA VAL A 371 -6.01 15.20 -15.60
C VAL A 371 -4.78 15.40 -14.72
N LEU A 372 -4.89 16.18 -13.64
CA LEU A 372 -3.79 16.38 -12.69
C LEU A 372 -3.24 15.05 -12.16
N MET A 373 -4.12 14.15 -11.72
CA MET A 373 -3.72 12.85 -11.17
C MET A 373 -3.11 11.94 -12.23
N LEU A 374 -3.56 12.02 -13.46
CA LEU A 374 -2.95 11.29 -14.57
C LEU A 374 -1.54 11.80 -14.87
N LEU A 375 -1.35 13.13 -14.89
CA LEU A 375 -0.04 13.75 -15.08
C LEU A 375 0.93 13.37 -13.93
N LEU A 376 0.47 13.37 -12.69
CA LEU A 376 1.27 12.90 -11.54
C LEU A 376 1.61 11.42 -11.65
N ALA A 377 0.68 10.58 -12.12
CA ALA A 377 0.90 9.15 -12.30
C ALA A 377 1.96 8.83 -13.37
N TRP A 378 2.15 9.68 -14.38
CA TRP A 378 3.17 9.51 -15.41
C TRP A 378 4.61 9.64 -14.86
N GLY A 379 4.83 10.30 -13.73
CA GLY A 379 6.10 10.35 -13.02
C GLY A 379 7.29 10.62 -13.95
N ARG A 380 8.25 9.68 -14.02
CA ARG A 380 9.44 9.78 -14.89
C ARG A 380 9.11 9.99 -16.37
N ASN A 381 7.96 9.54 -16.82
CA ASN A 381 7.51 9.72 -18.20
C ASN A 381 7.08 11.17 -18.49
N LEU A 382 7.01 12.04 -17.46
CA LEU A 382 6.79 13.49 -17.57
C LEU A 382 7.67 14.22 -16.52
N MET A 383 9.00 14.04 -16.59
CA MET A 383 9.95 14.39 -15.55
C MET A 383 9.84 15.86 -15.11
N TRP A 384 9.82 16.82 -16.03
CA TRP A 384 9.72 18.25 -15.71
C TRP A 384 8.53 18.61 -14.81
N PHE A 385 7.38 17.93 -15.02
CA PHE A 385 6.17 18.12 -14.19
C PHE A 385 6.31 17.43 -12.83
N THR A 386 6.98 16.31 -12.81
CA THR A 386 7.24 15.55 -11.58
C THR A 386 8.21 16.30 -10.68
N GLU A 387 9.29 16.86 -11.22
CA GLU A 387 10.22 17.74 -10.49
C GLU A 387 9.49 18.94 -9.90
N LEU A 388 8.67 19.62 -10.70
CA LEU A 388 7.84 20.73 -10.23
C LEU A 388 6.89 20.29 -9.09
N ALA A 389 6.31 19.09 -9.17
CA ALA A 389 5.45 18.55 -8.11
C ALA A 389 6.24 18.22 -6.83
N PHE A 390 7.46 17.68 -6.96
CA PHE A 390 8.36 17.43 -5.84
C PHE A 390 8.74 18.70 -5.10
N ASP A 391 8.97 19.81 -5.83
CA ASP A 391 9.37 21.11 -5.27
C ASP A 391 8.17 21.85 -4.64
N LEU A 392 7.00 21.80 -5.27
CA LEU A 392 5.84 22.60 -4.85
C LEU A 392 4.89 21.89 -3.88
N LEU A 393 4.79 20.58 -3.94
CA LEU A 393 3.83 19.83 -3.13
C LEU A 393 4.46 19.35 -1.82
N PRO A 394 4.08 19.90 -0.66
CA PRO A 394 4.72 19.56 0.61
C PRO A 394 4.66 18.06 0.93
N GLY A 395 5.81 17.44 1.17
CA GLY A 395 5.91 16.04 1.55
C GLY A 395 5.67 15.05 0.41
N TYR A 396 5.54 15.48 -0.84
CA TYR A 396 5.36 14.59 -1.98
C TYR A 396 6.58 13.68 -2.18
N ASN A 397 7.79 14.16 -1.88
CA ASN A 397 9.06 13.42 -1.91
C ASN A 397 9.19 12.31 -0.84
N LYS A 398 8.19 12.13 0.03
CA LYS A 398 8.15 11.01 0.99
C LYS A 398 7.40 9.79 0.45
N PHE A 399 6.76 9.92 -0.71
CA PHE A 399 5.96 8.87 -1.32
C PHE A 399 6.67 8.25 -2.52
N ARG A 400 6.52 6.95 -2.67
CA ARG A 400 6.94 6.22 -3.88
C ARG A 400 5.71 5.73 -4.66
N THR A 401 5.92 5.18 -5.85
CA THR A 401 4.84 4.61 -6.68
C THR A 401 3.83 5.69 -7.07
N VAL A 402 4.31 6.66 -7.83
CA VAL A 402 3.50 7.82 -8.28
C VAL A 402 2.26 7.41 -9.10
N SER A 403 2.28 6.23 -9.75
CA SER A 403 1.12 5.65 -10.44
C SER A 403 -0.10 5.46 -9.53
N MET A 404 0.09 5.41 -8.20
CA MET A 404 -1.00 5.34 -7.23
C MET A 404 -1.95 6.55 -7.30
N ALA A 405 -1.55 7.68 -7.88
CA ALA A 405 -2.43 8.83 -8.10
C ALA A 405 -3.68 8.46 -8.93
N LEU A 406 -3.64 7.38 -9.72
CA LEU A 406 -4.77 6.87 -10.51
C LEU A 406 -5.99 6.48 -9.65
N VAL A 407 -5.85 6.26 -8.33
CA VAL A 407 -7.00 5.99 -7.45
C VAL A 407 -8.04 7.11 -7.45
N VAL A 408 -7.60 8.36 -7.65
CA VAL A 408 -8.52 9.49 -7.77
C VAL A 408 -9.20 9.49 -9.15
N VAL A 409 -8.51 9.08 -10.20
CA VAL A 409 -9.10 8.89 -11.54
C VAL A 409 -10.16 7.79 -11.50
N GLN A 410 -9.86 6.67 -10.81
CA GLN A 410 -10.77 5.56 -10.56
C GLN A 410 -12.07 6.01 -9.86
N TRP A 411 -12.00 6.97 -8.95
CA TRP A 411 -13.16 7.56 -8.29
C TRP A 411 -13.87 8.62 -9.16
N ALA A 412 -13.11 9.45 -9.84
CA ALA A 412 -13.64 10.62 -10.57
C ALA A 412 -14.37 10.24 -11.87
N VAL A 413 -13.89 9.21 -12.58
CA VAL A 413 -14.47 8.79 -13.87
C VAL A 413 -15.91 8.23 -13.71
N PRO A 414 -16.21 7.32 -12.76
CA PRO A 414 -17.59 6.94 -12.49
C PRO A 414 -18.48 8.11 -12.02
N LEU A 415 -17.91 9.08 -11.27
CA LEU A 415 -18.62 10.28 -10.84
C LEU A 415 -19.02 11.17 -12.03
N LEU A 416 -18.16 11.32 -13.05
CA LEU A 416 -18.53 12.01 -14.30
C LEU A 416 -19.70 11.30 -15.01
N GLY A 417 -19.66 9.96 -15.07
CA GLY A 417 -20.78 9.14 -15.59
C GLY A 417 -22.07 9.35 -14.81
N ALA A 418 -21.99 9.44 -13.47
CA ALA A 418 -23.14 9.71 -12.61
C ALA A 418 -23.81 11.05 -12.94
N LEU A 419 -23.03 12.09 -13.30
CA LEU A 419 -23.58 13.40 -13.71
C LEU A 419 -24.43 13.30 -14.98
N ALA A 420 -24.05 12.46 -15.96
CA ALA A 420 -24.85 12.20 -17.14
C ALA A 420 -26.16 11.47 -16.77
N LEU A 421 -26.02 10.36 -16.05
CA LEU A 421 -27.14 9.50 -15.69
C LEU A 421 -28.19 10.24 -14.85
N MET A 422 -27.75 11.10 -13.92
CA MET A 422 -28.65 11.93 -13.12
C MET A 422 -29.53 12.83 -14.00
N ARG A 423 -28.94 13.45 -15.03
CA ARG A 423 -29.70 14.33 -15.94
C ARG A 423 -30.63 13.56 -16.86
N LEU A 424 -30.20 12.38 -17.31
CA LEU A 424 -31.05 11.46 -18.06
C LEU A 424 -32.26 11.02 -17.23
N TRP A 425 -32.03 10.65 -15.97
CA TRP A 425 -33.07 10.22 -15.02
C TRP A 425 -34.13 11.29 -14.77
N ARG A 426 -33.70 12.56 -14.69
CA ARG A 426 -34.59 13.72 -14.49
C ARG A 426 -35.28 14.16 -15.76
N GLY A 427 -34.98 13.61 -16.91
CA GLY A 427 -35.55 13.99 -18.20
C GLY A 427 -35.22 15.41 -18.65
N GLU A 428 -34.09 15.99 -18.15
CA GLU A 428 -33.70 17.39 -18.38
C GLU A 428 -33.09 17.66 -19.76
N ILE A 429 -32.90 16.63 -20.59
CA ILE A 429 -32.11 16.74 -21.82
C ILE A 429 -33.01 16.57 -23.05
N PRO A 430 -33.07 17.57 -23.97
CA PRO A 430 -33.77 17.42 -25.22
C PRO A 430 -33.20 16.27 -26.05
N ARG A 431 -34.05 15.48 -26.70
CA ARG A 431 -33.70 14.29 -27.47
C ARG A 431 -32.55 14.53 -28.46
N GLN A 432 -32.65 15.62 -29.26
CA GLN A 432 -31.60 15.93 -30.25
C GLN A 432 -30.22 16.19 -29.60
N ARG A 433 -30.19 16.88 -28.45
CA ARG A 433 -28.96 17.12 -27.72
C ARG A 433 -28.40 15.83 -27.12
N LEU A 434 -29.28 14.94 -26.63
CA LEU A 434 -28.87 13.64 -26.11
C LEU A 434 -28.26 12.79 -27.22
N LEU A 435 -28.91 12.70 -28.39
CA LEU A 435 -28.38 11.91 -29.52
C LEU A 435 -27.04 12.45 -30.06
N ARG A 436 -26.86 13.79 -30.10
CA ARG A 436 -25.56 14.39 -30.47
C ARG A 436 -24.47 14.08 -29.46
N ALA A 437 -24.77 14.20 -28.17
CA ALA A 437 -23.82 13.87 -27.12
C ALA A 437 -23.47 12.38 -27.09
N LEU A 438 -24.45 11.52 -27.35
CA LEU A 438 -24.28 10.09 -27.51
C LEU A 438 -23.36 9.75 -28.70
N ALA A 439 -23.62 10.34 -29.86
CA ALA A 439 -22.78 10.14 -31.06
C ALA A 439 -21.34 10.62 -30.82
N TRP A 440 -21.16 11.76 -30.13
CA TRP A 440 -19.84 12.27 -29.75
C TRP A 440 -19.13 11.32 -28.79
N ALA A 441 -19.77 10.94 -27.70
CA ALA A 441 -19.16 10.07 -26.68
C ALA A 441 -18.81 8.69 -27.26
N ALA A 442 -19.74 8.05 -27.99
CA ALA A 442 -19.51 6.77 -28.64
C ALA A 442 -18.48 6.88 -29.78
N GLY A 443 -18.50 7.98 -30.53
CA GLY A 443 -17.54 8.24 -31.64
C GLY A 443 -16.11 8.41 -31.10
N VAL A 444 -15.92 9.14 -29.99
CA VAL A 444 -14.58 9.32 -29.36
C VAL A 444 -14.10 8.02 -28.74
N THR A 445 -14.87 7.42 -27.84
CA THR A 445 -14.42 6.24 -27.10
C THR A 445 -14.44 4.97 -27.95
N GLY A 446 -15.54 4.71 -28.67
CA GLY A 446 -15.66 3.56 -29.58
C GLY A 446 -14.80 3.70 -30.82
N GLY A 447 -14.68 4.91 -31.36
CA GLY A 447 -13.78 5.20 -32.50
C GLY A 447 -12.32 4.94 -32.19
N LEU A 448 -11.88 5.28 -30.98
CA LEU A 448 -10.52 4.95 -30.50
C LEU A 448 -10.33 3.43 -30.39
N CYS A 449 -11.29 2.71 -29.78
CA CYS A 449 -11.22 1.24 -29.71
C CYS A 449 -11.19 0.61 -31.09
N LEU A 450 -12.05 1.09 -32.02
CA LEU A 450 -12.07 0.60 -33.40
C LEU A 450 -10.74 0.87 -34.15
N LEU A 451 -10.19 2.07 -34.01
CA LEU A 451 -8.91 2.44 -34.59
C LEU A 451 -7.79 1.51 -34.11
N LEU A 452 -7.72 1.25 -32.80
CA LEU A 452 -6.72 0.37 -32.22
C LEU A 452 -6.94 -1.10 -32.60
N ALA A 453 -8.20 -1.56 -32.64
CA ALA A 453 -8.53 -2.91 -33.05
C ALA A 453 -8.14 -3.23 -34.49
N VAL A 454 -8.24 -2.24 -35.42
CA VAL A 454 -7.97 -2.45 -36.82
C VAL A 454 -6.56 -2.04 -37.23
N ALA A 455 -6.04 -0.96 -36.65
CA ALA A 455 -4.80 -0.33 -37.10
C ALA A 455 -3.77 -0.13 -35.95
N GLY A 456 -3.94 -0.80 -34.80
CA GLY A 456 -3.05 -0.62 -33.64
C GLY A 456 -1.58 -0.88 -33.96
N SER A 457 -1.28 -1.89 -34.75
CA SER A 457 0.08 -2.22 -35.18
C SER A 457 0.74 -1.19 -36.12
N ALA A 458 -0.02 -0.22 -36.64
CA ALA A 458 0.55 0.90 -37.39
C ALA A 458 1.02 2.04 -36.49
N PHE A 459 0.57 2.09 -35.24
CA PHE A 459 0.89 3.15 -34.29
C PHE A 459 1.85 2.71 -33.17
N PHE A 460 1.89 1.39 -32.89
CA PHE A 460 2.67 0.83 -31.78
C PHE A 460 3.50 -0.35 -32.25
N ASP A 461 4.72 -0.46 -31.76
CA ASP A 461 5.64 -1.58 -32.03
C ASP A 461 5.47 -2.76 -31.05
N PHE A 462 4.63 -2.60 -30.02
CA PHE A 462 4.36 -3.60 -28.96
C PHE A 462 5.63 -4.12 -28.27
N GLY A 463 6.63 -3.23 -28.08
CA GLY A 463 7.90 -3.57 -27.46
C GLY A 463 8.79 -4.47 -28.32
N ARG A 464 8.60 -4.48 -29.64
CA ARG A 464 9.35 -5.31 -30.60
C ARG A 464 10.84 -5.06 -30.49
N ALA A 465 11.27 -3.80 -30.56
CA ALA A 465 12.68 -3.45 -30.55
C ALA A 465 13.37 -3.87 -29.25
N GLU A 466 12.73 -3.60 -28.12
CA GLU A 466 13.23 -3.97 -26.79
C GLU A 466 13.27 -5.49 -26.61
N SER A 467 12.19 -6.19 -26.97
CA SER A 467 12.13 -7.66 -26.89
C SER A 467 13.17 -8.32 -27.79
N THR A 468 13.37 -7.82 -29.00
CA THR A 468 14.41 -8.31 -29.90
C THR A 468 15.80 -8.17 -29.29
N GLY A 469 16.13 -7.00 -28.74
CA GLY A 469 17.40 -6.77 -28.06
C GLY A 469 17.61 -7.69 -26.86
N MET A 470 16.59 -7.80 -25.99
CA MET A 470 16.60 -8.68 -24.81
C MET A 470 16.80 -10.15 -25.21
N MET A 471 16.04 -10.64 -26.18
CA MET A 471 16.13 -12.04 -26.61
C MET A 471 17.45 -12.36 -27.30
N THR A 472 17.98 -11.46 -28.15
CA THR A 472 19.31 -11.59 -28.75
C THR A 472 20.38 -11.76 -27.67
N GLU A 473 20.35 -10.91 -26.64
CA GLU A 473 21.28 -10.99 -25.53
C GLU A 473 21.14 -12.29 -24.73
N GLN A 474 19.91 -12.73 -24.46
CA GLN A 474 19.67 -14.00 -23.75
C GLN A 474 20.16 -15.21 -24.57
N PHE A 475 19.93 -15.24 -25.88
CA PHE A 475 20.44 -16.31 -26.73
C PHE A 475 21.97 -16.27 -26.81
N ARG A 476 22.56 -15.08 -26.89
CA ARG A 476 24.02 -14.94 -26.85
C ARG A 476 24.58 -15.54 -25.55
N GLN A 477 24.03 -15.17 -24.41
CA GLN A 477 24.47 -15.72 -23.11
C GLN A 477 24.26 -17.25 -23.03
N LEU A 478 23.15 -17.74 -23.54
CA LEU A 478 22.87 -19.17 -23.60
C LEU A 478 23.92 -19.92 -24.44
N PHE A 479 24.30 -19.39 -25.62
CA PHE A 479 25.30 -19.99 -26.49
C PHE A 479 26.70 -19.89 -25.91
N GLU A 480 27.05 -18.77 -25.27
CA GLU A 480 28.32 -18.63 -24.54
C GLU A 480 28.44 -19.64 -23.37
N ALA A 481 27.39 -19.75 -22.55
CA ALA A 481 27.37 -20.67 -21.41
C ALA A 481 27.49 -22.17 -21.81
N ASN A 482 26.99 -22.52 -23.00
CA ASN A 482 27.06 -23.87 -23.55
C ASN A 482 28.20 -24.09 -24.56
N ASN A 483 29.15 -23.16 -24.67
CA ASN A 483 30.30 -23.20 -25.61
C ASN A 483 29.88 -23.37 -27.09
N MET A 484 28.74 -22.83 -27.50
CA MET A 484 28.19 -22.93 -28.84
C MET A 484 28.71 -21.81 -29.77
N GLN A 485 30.00 -21.65 -29.86
CA GLN A 485 30.68 -20.56 -30.60
C GLN A 485 30.32 -20.53 -32.10
N ASP A 486 30.07 -21.70 -32.71
CA ASP A 486 29.66 -21.80 -34.12
C ASP A 486 28.30 -21.12 -34.39
N TYR A 487 27.37 -21.14 -33.40
CA TYR A 487 26.08 -20.48 -33.50
C TYR A 487 26.25 -18.96 -33.44
N LEU A 488 27.12 -18.45 -32.56
CA LEU A 488 27.44 -17.01 -32.48
C LEU A 488 28.10 -16.51 -33.76
N GLN A 489 29.06 -17.28 -34.31
CA GLN A 489 29.73 -16.90 -35.56
C GLN A 489 28.75 -16.88 -36.75
N ARG A 490 27.68 -17.65 -36.73
CA ARG A 490 26.61 -17.64 -37.75
C ARG A 490 25.56 -16.57 -37.50
N GLY A 491 25.61 -15.85 -36.37
CA GLY A 491 24.62 -14.84 -36.00
C GLY A 491 23.26 -15.41 -35.60
N MET A 492 23.24 -16.68 -35.14
CA MET A 492 21.98 -17.35 -34.73
C MET A 492 21.32 -16.68 -33.53
N ASP A 493 22.10 -16.07 -32.63
CA ASP A 493 21.58 -15.28 -31.51
C ASP A 493 20.73 -14.11 -31.99
N ALA A 494 21.19 -13.36 -32.97
CA ALA A 494 20.46 -12.24 -33.56
C ALA A 494 19.25 -12.73 -34.36
N GLU A 495 19.38 -13.81 -35.15
CA GLU A 495 18.26 -14.39 -35.91
C GLU A 495 17.13 -14.85 -35.01
N MET A 496 17.44 -15.64 -33.99
CA MET A 496 16.49 -16.14 -33.01
C MET A 496 15.88 -15.00 -32.17
N GLY A 497 16.72 -14.01 -31.83
CA GLY A 497 16.26 -12.80 -31.11
C GLY A 497 15.24 -12.00 -31.91
N ILE A 498 15.50 -11.77 -33.20
CA ILE A 498 14.57 -11.08 -34.12
C ILE A 498 13.28 -11.88 -34.30
N ALA A 499 13.37 -13.18 -34.55
CA ALA A 499 12.20 -14.03 -34.75
C ALA A 499 11.31 -14.05 -33.51
N THR A 500 11.91 -14.26 -32.32
CA THR A 500 11.19 -14.28 -31.04
C THR A 500 10.60 -12.91 -30.70
N GLY A 501 11.36 -11.82 -30.85
CA GLY A 501 10.88 -10.45 -30.62
C GLY A 501 9.70 -10.05 -31.52
N ASN A 502 9.72 -10.48 -32.79
CA ASN A 502 8.60 -10.29 -33.72
C ASN A 502 7.35 -11.07 -33.28
N ALA A 503 7.52 -12.33 -32.86
CA ALA A 503 6.41 -13.16 -32.37
C ALA A 503 5.81 -12.58 -31.07
N MET A 504 6.66 -12.13 -30.12
CA MET A 504 6.20 -11.44 -28.91
C MET A 504 5.36 -10.19 -29.24
N ALA A 505 5.82 -9.36 -30.18
CA ALA A 505 5.09 -8.17 -30.59
C ALA A 505 3.76 -8.52 -31.29
N ALA A 506 3.73 -9.55 -32.08
CA ALA A 506 2.52 -10.01 -32.78
C ALA A 506 1.48 -10.57 -31.79
N GLU A 507 1.90 -11.38 -30.82
CA GLU A 507 1.00 -11.94 -29.81
C GLU A 507 0.45 -10.85 -28.87
N ARG A 508 1.28 -9.87 -28.45
CA ARG A 508 0.82 -8.67 -27.70
C ARG A 508 -0.16 -7.83 -28.49
N ALA A 509 0.08 -7.64 -29.77
CA ALA A 509 -0.85 -6.95 -30.68
C ALA A 509 -2.20 -7.67 -30.75
N SER A 510 -2.20 -8.99 -30.86
CA SER A 510 -3.40 -9.83 -30.85
C SER A 510 -4.19 -9.70 -29.53
N MET A 511 -3.51 -9.74 -28.38
CA MET A 511 -4.12 -9.53 -27.06
C MET A 511 -4.81 -8.15 -26.98
N MET A 512 -4.12 -7.09 -27.37
CA MET A 512 -4.67 -5.73 -27.42
C MET A 512 -5.86 -5.62 -28.35
N GLN A 513 -5.77 -6.19 -29.56
CA GLN A 513 -6.84 -6.15 -30.56
C GLN A 513 -8.11 -6.85 -30.05
N ALA A 514 -7.97 -8.04 -29.45
CA ALA A 514 -9.09 -8.76 -28.86
C ALA A 514 -9.81 -7.93 -27.78
N ASP A 515 -9.06 -7.28 -26.90
CA ASP A 515 -9.64 -6.42 -25.88
C ASP A 515 -10.16 -5.08 -26.40
N ALA A 516 -9.60 -4.56 -27.48
CA ALA A 516 -10.14 -3.37 -28.16
C ALA A 516 -11.52 -3.65 -28.77
N TRP A 517 -11.70 -4.82 -29.44
CA TRP A 517 -13.02 -5.27 -29.93
C TRP A 517 -14.01 -5.50 -28.80
N ARG A 518 -13.58 -6.12 -27.71
CA ARG A 518 -14.38 -6.32 -26.51
C ARG A 518 -14.83 -4.97 -25.91
N SER A 519 -13.90 -4.01 -25.74
CA SER A 519 -14.19 -2.68 -25.22
C SER A 519 -15.16 -1.91 -26.12
N LEU A 520 -14.99 -2.00 -27.45
CA LEU A 520 -15.93 -1.44 -28.41
C LEU A 520 -17.33 -2.03 -28.23
N LEU A 521 -17.44 -3.35 -28.09
CA LEU A 521 -18.74 -4.01 -27.85
C LEU A 521 -19.43 -3.47 -26.58
N MET A 522 -18.70 -3.32 -25.47
CA MET A 522 -19.26 -2.79 -24.22
C MET A 522 -19.72 -1.34 -24.37
N ILE A 523 -18.97 -0.51 -25.09
CA ILE A 523 -19.37 0.85 -25.43
C ILE A 523 -20.64 0.86 -26.27
N LEU A 524 -20.74 0.00 -27.29
CA LEU A 524 -21.93 -0.07 -28.16
C LEU A 524 -23.16 -0.57 -27.40
N LEU A 525 -23.02 -1.53 -26.47
CA LEU A 525 -24.13 -1.99 -25.64
C LEU A 525 -24.63 -0.88 -24.72
N ALA A 526 -23.72 -0.16 -24.06
CA ALA A 526 -24.10 0.97 -23.20
C ALA A 526 -24.72 2.11 -24.00
N ALA A 527 -24.14 2.46 -25.17
CA ALA A 527 -24.64 3.48 -26.07
C ALA A 527 -26.00 3.11 -26.64
N GLY A 528 -26.20 1.83 -27.02
CA GLY A 528 -27.47 1.27 -27.48
C GLY A 528 -28.56 1.39 -26.43
N GLY A 529 -28.25 1.08 -25.19
CA GLY A 529 -29.18 1.28 -24.05
C GLY A 529 -29.61 2.75 -23.90
N VAL A 530 -28.65 3.68 -23.93
CA VAL A 530 -28.95 5.12 -23.89
C VAL A 530 -29.75 5.57 -25.13
N ALA A 531 -29.45 5.04 -26.32
CA ALA A 531 -30.19 5.32 -27.54
C ALA A 531 -31.63 4.83 -27.45
N LEU A 532 -31.88 3.59 -27.01
CA LEU A 532 -33.22 3.05 -26.81
C LEU A 532 -34.03 3.90 -25.82
N PHE A 533 -33.41 4.38 -24.77
CA PHE A 533 -34.02 5.32 -23.83
C PHE A 533 -34.34 6.66 -24.51
N ALA A 534 -33.41 7.24 -25.26
CA ALA A 534 -33.61 8.49 -26.02
C ALA A 534 -34.75 8.35 -27.03
N LEU A 535 -34.93 7.16 -27.61
CA LEU A 535 -36.01 6.82 -28.55
C LEU A 535 -37.31 6.43 -27.83
N ARG A 536 -37.35 6.50 -26.49
CA ARG A 536 -38.52 6.13 -25.64
C ARG A 536 -38.98 4.66 -25.81
N ARG A 537 -38.06 3.77 -26.20
CA ARG A 537 -38.34 2.32 -26.32
C ARG A 537 -38.23 1.59 -24.99
N ILE A 538 -37.43 2.13 -24.04
CA ILE A 538 -37.28 1.61 -22.69
C ILE A 538 -37.48 2.74 -21.68
N ASN A 539 -37.88 2.39 -20.47
CA ASN A 539 -38.01 3.32 -19.37
C ASN A 539 -36.67 3.46 -18.61
N LYS A 540 -36.63 4.41 -17.66
CA LYS A 540 -35.41 4.71 -16.90
C LYS A 540 -34.91 3.56 -16.01
N TYR A 541 -35.80 2.73 -15.47
CA TYR A 541 -35.46 1.58 -14.62
C TYR A 541 -34.81 0.47 -15.48
N VAL A 542 -35.41 0.21 -16.65
CA VAL A 542 -34.80 -0.74 -17.62
C VAL A 542 -33.44 -0.27 -18.09
N LEU A 543 -33.27 1.04 -18.38
CA LEU A 543 -31.96 1.61 -18.69
C LEU A 543 -30.95 1.37 -17.58
N THR A 544 -31.31 1.64 -16.33
CA THR A 544 -30.41 1.43 -15.17
C THR A 544 -30.02 -0.03 -15.03
N ALA A 545 -30.98 -0.95 -15.13
CA ALA A 545 -30.72 -2.38 -15.05
C ALA A 545 -29.80 -2.86 -16.19
N LEU A 546 -30.04 -2.38 -17.42
CA LEU A 546 -29.21 -2.69 -18.59
C LEU A 546 -27.77 -2.16 -18.41
N LEU A 547 -27.62 -0.91 -17.97
CA LEU A 547 -26.29 -0.34 -17.74
C LEU A 547 -25.57 -1.05 -16.58
N ALA A 548 -26.27 -1.43 -15.52
CA ALA A 548 -25.68 -2.23 -14.44
C ALA A 548 -25.22 -3.61 -14.95
N ALA A 549 -26.01 -4.27 -15.80
CA ALA A 549 -25.62 -5.53 -16.43
C ALA A 549 -24.40 -5.35 -17.35
N VAL A 550 -24.39 -4.29 -18.18
CA VAL A 550 -23.21 -3.98 -19.04
C VAL A 550 -21.96 -3.71 -18.18
N MET A 551 -22.09 -2.99 -17.05
CA MET A 551 -20.95 -2.81 -16.15
C MET A 551 -20.38 -4.13 -15.62
N LEU A 552 -21.24 -5.06 -15.23
CA LEU A 552 -20.79 -6.37 -14.76
C LEU A 552 -20.20 -7.20 -15.89
N LEU A 553 -20.80 -7.19 -17.08
CA LEU A 553 -20.25 -7.88 -18.27
C LEU A 553 -18.92 -7.29 -18.74
N ASP A 554 -18.71 -5.99 -18.50
CA ASP A 554 -17.47 -5.30 -18.84
C ASP A 554 -16.35 -5.61 -17.85
N LEU A 555 -16.63 -5.53 -16.54
CA LEU A 555 -15.61 -5.56 -15.48
C LEU A 555 -15.33 -6.97 -14.98
N VAL A 556 -16.36 -7.78 -14.69
CA VAL A 556 -16.17 -9.09 -14.05
C VAL A 556 -15.26 -10.04 -14.85
N PRO A 557 -15.42 -10.20 -16.18
CA PRO A 557 -14.52 -11.08 -16.94
C PRO A 557 -13.06 -10.62 -16.96
N VAL A 558 -12.81 -9.31 -16.86
CA VAL A 558 -11.45 -8.78 -16.74
C VAL A 558 -10.88 -9.02 -15.34
N ASP A 559 -11.70 -8.79 -14.31
CA ASP A 559 -11.31 -9.04 -12.91
C ASP A 559 -10.93 -10.51 -12.66
N LEU A 560 -11.66 -11.45 -13.28
CA LEU A 560 -11.39 -12.90 -13.18
C LEU A 560 -10.05 -13.32 -13.80
N ARG A 561 -9.40 -12.45 -14.59
CA ARG A 561 -8.03 -12.68 -15.09
C ARG A 561 -7.00 -12.58 -13.97
N PHE A 562 -7.30 -11.85 -12.87
CA PHE A 562 -6.39 -11.54 -11.77
C PHE A 562 -6.73 -12.31 -10.50
N ILE A 563 -8.01 -12.40 -10.15
CA ILE A 563 -8.50 -13.22 -9.04
C ILE A 563 -9.66 -14.05 -9.53
N SER A 564 -9.45 -15.36 -9.66
CA SER A 564 -10.48 -16.36 -9.93
C SER A 564 -10.75 -17.22 -8.68
N HIS A 565 -11.71 -18.11 -8.75
CA HIS A 565 -11.95 -19.08 -7.69
C HIS A 565 -10.79 -20.05 -7.49
N ASP A 566 -9.98 -20.30 -8.52
CA ASP A 566 -8.82 -21.20 -8.47
C ASP A 566 -7.65 -20.64 -7.65
N ASN A 567 -7.66 -19.34 -7.36
CA ASN A 567 -6.66 -18.71 -6.50
C ASN A 567 -6.90 -18.99 -5.00
N PHE A 568 -8.03 -19.58 -4.64
CA PHE A 568 -8.35 -19.91 -3.24
C PHE A 568 -7.83 -21.27 -2.86
N ILE A 569 -7.32 -21.37 -1.64
CA ILE A 569 -6.81 -22.61 -1.04
C ILE A 569 -7.52 -22.91 0.28
N SER A 570 -7.44 -24.16 0.74
CA SER A 570 -7.98 -24.50 2.06
C SER A 570 -7.25 -23.73 3.17
N ALA A 571 -7.95 -23.35 4.23
CA ALA A 571 -7.36 -22.68 5.39
C ALA A 571 -6.19 -23.47 5.99
N ARG A 572 -6.20 -24.83 5.87
CA ARG A 572 -5.11 -25.68 6.34
C ARG A 572 -3.83 -25.52 5.49
N GLN A 573 -3.95 -25.35 4.19
CA GLN A 573 -2.80 -25.12 3.29
C GLN A 573 -2.19 -23.74 3.49
N HIS A 574 -2.97 -22.77 3.98
CA HIS A 574 -2.51 -21.41 4.25
C HIS A 574 -1.69 -21.28 5.54
N GLN A 575 -1.74 -22.27 6.43
CA GLN A 575 -1.02 -22.20 7.71
C GLN A 575 0.48 -22.25 7.50
N VAL A 576 1.19 -21.29 8.10
CA VAL A 576 2.66 -21.28 8.14
C VAL A 576 3.13 -22.45 9.00
N THR A 577 3.87 -23.37 8.41
CA THR A 577 4.36 -24.57 9.09
C THR A 577 5.87 -24.55 9.26
N ALA A 578 6.35 -24.88 10.47
CA ALA A 578 7.77 -24.92 10.77
C ALA A 578 8.47 -26.03 9.97
N THR A 579 9.55 -25.68 9.27
CA THR A 579 10.43 -26.60 8.57
C THR A 579 11.24 -27.46 9.54
N ALA A 580 12.03 -28.40 9.04
CA ALA A 580 12.98 -29.17 9.85
C ALA A 580 14.05 -28.26 10.47
N ALA A 581 14.52 -27.26 9.71
CA ALA A 581 15.46 -26.26 10.17
C ALA A 581 14.87 -25.40 11.30
N ASP A 582 13.64 -24.92 11.15
CA ASP A 582 12.96 -24.14 12.20
C ASP A 582 12.81 -24.94 13.48
N LYS A 583 12.41 -26.22 13.39
CA LYS A 583 12.26 -27.10 14.55
C LYS A 583 13.59 -27.34 15.27
N ALA A 584 14.68 -27.51 14.54
CA ALA A 584 16.02 -27.66 15.09
C ALA A 584 16.45 -26.41 15.86
N ILE A 585 16.23 -25.21 15.28
CA ILE A 585 16.55 -23.92 15.91
C ILE A 585 15.68 -23.67 17.14
N MET A 586 14.38 -23.94 17.09
CA MET A 586 13.46 -23.80 18.22
C MET A 586 13.77 -24.73 19.39
N ALA A 587 14.57 -25.77 19.20
CA ALA A 587 15.05 -26.63 20.27
C ALA A 587 16.11 -25.96 21.13
N ASP A 588 16.88 -25.00 20.60
CA ASP A 588 17.79 -24.13 21.35
C ASP A 588 17.00 -23.15 22.23
N LYS A 589 17.28 -23.13 23.54
CA LYS A 589 16.59 -22.31 24.53
C LYS A 589 17.39 -21.08 24.97
N GLU A 590 18.55 -20.84 24.39
CA GLU A 590 19.33 -19.64 24.68
C GLU A 590 18.54 -18.40 24.23
N PRO A 591 18.33 -17.39 25.13
CA PRO A 591 17.54 -16.22 24.76
C PRO A 591 18.34 -15.23 23.91
N GLY A 592 17.66 -14.49 23.05
CA GLY A 592 18.21 -13.31 22.40
C GLY A 592 19.05 -13.52 21.16
N PHE A 593 19.23 -14.76 20.66
CA PHE A 593 19.91 -14.98 19.39
C PHE A 593 19.01 -14.65 18.18
N ARG A 594 19.64 -14.46 17.03
CA ARG A 594 18.96 -14.17 15.75
C ARG A 594 19.31 -15.23 14.70
N VAL A 595 18.42 -15.30 13.73
CA VAL A 595 18.51 -16.21 12.57
C VAL A 595 18.62 -15.39 11.30
N PHE A 596 19.46 -15.82 10.38
CA PHE A 596 19.59 -15.25 9.05
C PHE A 596 19.23 -16.30 8.01
N ASN A 597 18.08 -16.15 7.35
CA ASN A 597 17.55 -17.12 6.40
C ASN A 597 17.97 -16.76 4.98
N LEU A 598 18.73 -17.64 4.33
CA LEU A 598 19.22 -17.51 2.97
C LEU A 598 18.43 -18.30 1.95
N THR A 599 17.38 -19.02 2.39
CA THR A 599 16.46 -19.75 1.50
C THR A 599 15.34 -18.86 0.96
N VAL A 600 15.22 -17.64 1.50
CA VAL A 600 14.29 -16.59 1.08
C VAL A 600 15.07 -15.31 0.74
N SER A 601 14.40 -14.30 0.25
CA SER A 601 15.01 -12.96 0.09
C SER A 601 15.09 -12.27 1.46
N PRO A 602 16.25 -12.23 2.14
CA PRO A 602 16.30 -11.96 3.58
C PRO A 602 15.73 -10.61 4.01
N PHE A 603 15.81 -9.59 3.12
CA PHE A 603 15.40 -8.21 3.42
C PHE A 603 14.07 -7.81 2.75
N GLN A 604 13.41 -8.80 2.10
CA GLN A 604 12.10 -8.65 1.47
C GLN A 604 11.13 -9.76 1.86
N ASP A 605 11.43 -10.49 2.94
CA ASP A 605 10.61 -11.58 3.47
C ASP A 605 10.59 -11.52 5.00
N ALA A 606 9.41 -11.66 5.60
CA ALA A 606 9.20 -11.70 7.04
C ALA A 606 8.75 -13.08 7.56
N THR A 607 8.70 -14.11 6.72
CA THR A 607 8.25 -15.45 7.13
C THR A 607 9.18 -16.07 8.18
N THR A 608 10.48 -15.78 8.13
CA THR A 608 11.45 -16.17 9.15
C THR A 608 11.06 -15.63 10.54
N SER A 609 10.50 -14.43 10.59
CA SER A 609 10.08 -13.77 11.83
C SER A 609 8.86 -14.42 12.48
N TYR A 610 8.20 -15.35 11.80
CA TYR A 610 7.10 -16.12 12.37
C TYR A 610 7.57 -17.09 13.46
N PHE A 611 8.79 -17.63 13.33
CA PHE A 611 9.35 -18.61 14.26
C PHE A 611 10.56 -18.09 15.04
N HIS A 612 11.29 -17.11 14.50
CA HIS A 612 12.59 -16.68 15.00
C HIS A 612 12.73 -15.16 15.04
N ARG A 613 13.60 -14.67 15.91
CA ARG A 613 14.12 -13.31 15.76
C ARG A 613 15.04 -13.25 14.54
N SER A 614 14.76 -12.37 13.62
CA SER A 614 15.44 -12.33 12.32
C SER A 614 16.39 -11.14 12.19
N VAL A 615 17.52 -11.35 11.53
CA VAL A 615 18.40 -10.29 11.00
C VAL A 615 17.72 -9.62 9.80
N GLY A 616 16.96 -10.37 9.03
CA GLY A 616 16.17 -9.90 7.91
C GLY A 616 14.79 -9.39 8.30
N GLY A 617 13.93 -9.22 7.29
CA GLY A 617 12.55 -8.79 7.47
C GLY A 617 11.96 -8.11 6.25
N TYR A 618 10.67 -7.75 6.33
CA TYR A 618 9.93 -7.05 5.30
C TYR A 618 9.23 -5.83 5.90
N HIS A 619 9.71 -4.62 5.64
CA HIS A 619 9.04 -3.40 6.09
C HIS A 619 9.49 -2.17 5.29
N GLY A 620 8.53 -1.37 4.83
CA GLY A 620 8.79 -0.16 4.02
C GLY A 620 9.26 1.08 4.81
N ALA A 621 9.38 0.98 6.15
CA ALA A 621 9.87 2.04 7.05
C ALA A 621 10.84 1.46 8.08
N LYS A 622 11.79 0.63 7.63
CA LYS A 622 12.90 0.16 8.48
C LYS A 622 13.84 1.32 8.83
N LEU A 623 14.60 1.17 9.91
CA LEU A 623 15.54 2.19 10.36
C LEU A 623 16.60 2.47 9.28
N ALA A 624 16.91 3.76 9.04
CA ALA A 624 17.85 4.17 8.00
C ALA A 624 19.24 3.56 8.22
N ARG A 625 19.76 3.64 9.45
CA ARG A 625 21.07 3.03 9.80
C ARG A 625 21.11 1.52 9.61
N TYR A 626 19.97 0.83 9.79
CA TYR A 626 19.92 -0.61 9.51
C TYR A 626 19.91 -0.89 8.01
N GLN A 627 19.29 -0.01 7.21
CA GLN A 627 19.41 -0.08 5.75
C GLN A 627 20.84 0.13 5.28
N ASP A 628 21.55 1.12 5.84
CA ASP A 628 22.96 1.33 5.55
C ASP A 628 23.81 0.08 5.85
N LEU A 629 23.48 -0.63 6.95
CA LEU A 629 24.12 -1.87 7.32
C LEU A 629 23.81 -3.02 6.34
N ILE A 630 22.56 -3.07 5.85
CA ILE A 630 22.16 -4.03 4.80
C ILE A 630 22.98 -3.78 3.53
N ASP A 631 23.02 -2.53 3.06
CA ASP A 631 23.66 -2.16 1.81
C ASP A 631 25.18 -2.39 1.85
N ARG A 632 25.80 -2.11 2.99
CA ARG A 632 27.27 -2.16 3.13
C ARG A 632 27.80 -3.55 3.49
N TYR A 633 27.08 -4.32 4.32
CA TYR A 633 27.61 -5.52 4.94
C TYR A 633 26.70 -6.76 4.85
N LEU A 634 25.41 -6.63 5.20
CA LEU A 634 24.57 -7.81 5.36
C LEU A 634 24.20 -8.46 4.02
N SER A 635 24.08 -7.68 2.94
CA SER A 635 23.88 -8.20 1.58
C SER A 635 25.08 -9.02 1.09
N TYR A 636 26.28 -8.74 1.63
CA TYR A 636 27.53 -9.45 1.34
C TYR A 636 27.87 -10.49 2.40
N ARG A 637 27.00 -10.71 3.39
CA ARG A 637 27.16 -11.71 4.45
C ARG A 637 28.43 -11.53 5.28
N ASN A 638 28.76 -10.29 5.64
CA ASN A 638 29.93 -10.00 6.45
C ASN A 638 29.83 -10.66 7.83
N ASP A 639 30.78 -11.53 8.18
CA ASP A 639 30.77 -12.33 9.39
C ASP A 639 30.85 -11.49 10.67
N ALA A 640 31.70 -10.46 10.71
CA ALA A 640 31.86 -9.60 11.90
C ALA A 640 30.54 -8.89 12.25
N VAL A 641 29.81 -8.41 11.21
CA VAL A 641 28.53 -7.74 11.40
C VAL A 641 27.44 -8.74 11.79
N LEU A 642 27.45 -9.96 11.24
CA LEU A 642 26.53 -11.02 11.66
C LEU A 642 26.79 -11.44 13.11
N ASP A 643 28.07 -11.50 13.55
CA ASP A 643 28.46 -11.88 14.90
C ASP A 643 28.05 -10.81 15.92
N MET A 644 28.23 -9.51 15.64
CA MET A 644 27.75 -8.43 16.52
C MET A 644 26.22 -8.37 16.63
N LEU A 645 25.49 -8.81 15.60
CA LEU A 645 24.03 -8.95 15.63
C LEU A 645 23.57 -10.24 16.34
N ASN A 646 24.47 -10.99 16.99
CA ASN A 646 24.18 -12.26 17.62
C ASN A 646 23.46 -13.25 16.69
N THR A 647 23.93 -13.35 15.44
CA THR A 647 23.39 -14.27 14.44
C THR A 647 23.92 -15.67 14.72
N ARG A 648 23.19 -16.45 15.48
CA ARG A 648 23.60 -17.78 15.95
C ARG A 648 23.31 -18.87 14.92
N TYR A 649 22.29 -18.70 14.08
CA TYR A 649 21.92 -19.66 13.05
C TYR A 649 21.78 -19.01 11.67
N LEU A 650 22.23 -19.74 10.65
CA LEU A 650 21.84 -19.55 9.25
C LEU A 650 20.85 -20.63 8.88
N ILE A 651 19.86 -20.29 8.04
CA ILE A 651 19.06 -21.27 7.31
C ILE A 651 19.53 -21.21 5.86
N VAL A 652 20.06 -22.33 5.37
CA VAL A 652 20.63 -22.44 4.03
C VAL A 652 19.91 -23.51 3.20
N PRO A 653 19.98 -23.48 1.87
CA PRO A 653 19.53 -24.58 1.03
C PRO A 653 20.42 -25.81 1.30
N GLY A 654 19.85 -26.86 1.84
CA GLY A 654 20.51 -28.17 2.02
C GLY A 654 20.29 -29.10 0.83
N ASP A 655 20.64 -30.39 1.01
CA ASP A 655 20.48 -31.42 0.00
C ASP A 655 19.01 -31.54 -0.46
N GLY A 656 18.81 -31.58 -1.79
CA GLY A 656 17.47 -31.62 -2.38
C GLY A 656 16.66 -30.32 -2.21
N GLY A 657 17.32 -29.19 -1.87
CA GLY A 657 16.70 -27.87 -1.74
C GLY A 657 15.87 -27.67 -0.46
N GLN A 658 15.92 -28.60 0.49
CA GLN A 658 15.25 -28.46 1.78
C GLN A 658 16.05 -27.51 2.70
N PRO A 659 15.37 -26.62 3.47
CA PRO A 659 16.05 -25.74 4.43
C PRO A 659 16.82 -26.52 5.50
N GLU A 660 18.07 -26.12 5.74
CA GLU A 660 18.95 -26.69 6.77
C GLU A 660 19.44 -25.59 7.72
N ALA A 661 19.50 -25.92 9.02
CA ALA A 661 19.98 -25.00 10.05
C ALA A 661 21.48 -25.20 10.29
N VAL A 662 22.27 -24.13 10.13
CA VAL A 662 23.73 -24.13 10.37
C VAL A 662 24.03 -23.25 11.58
N LEU A 663 24.65 -23.84 12.61
CA LEU A 663 25.08 -23.13 13.83
C LEU A 663 26.32 -22.27 13.52
N ARG A 664 26.31 -21.01 13.97
CA ARG A 664 27.46 -20.07 13.96
C ARG A 664 28.01 -19.92 15.38
N PRO A 665 29.13 -20.57 15.73
CA PRO A 665 29.71 -20.49 17.06
C PRO A 665 30.44 -19.15 17.33
N THR A 666 30.64 -18.32 16.31
CA THR A 666 31.36 -17.04 16.40
C THR A 666 30.51 -15.89 16.92
N ALA A 667 29.18 -16.02 16.93
CA ALA A 667 28.26 -14.98 17.40
C ALA A 667 28.68 -14.43 18.77
N ASN A 668 28.67 -13.08 18.90
CA ASN A 668 29.20 -12.41 20.11
C ASN A 668 28.32 -12.64 21.37
N GLY A 669 27.10 -13.15 21.20
CA GLY A 669 26.11 -13.32 22.26
C GLY A 669 25.16 -12.12 22.39
N ALA A 670 24.23 -12.19 23.33
CA ALA A 670 23.23 -11.16 23.55
C ALA A 670 23.83 -9.84 24.10
N ALA A 671 24.97 -9.93 24.78
CA ALA A 671 25.78 -8.80 25.22
C ALA A 671 27.20 -9.27 25.48
N TRP A 672 28.19 -8.36 25.38
CA TRP A 672 29.60 -8.64 25.67
C TRP A 672 30.33 -7.40 26.18
N PHE A 673 31.44 -7.60 26.89
CA PHE A 673 32.33 -6.54 27.34
C PHE A 673 33.43 -6.29 26.28
N VAL A 674 33.74 -5.01 26.05
CA VAL A 674 34.82 -4.62 25.14
C VAL A 674 36.08 -4.22 25.89
N ASP A 675 37.22 -4.29 25.20
CA ASP A 675 38.57 -3.97 25.73
C ASP A 675 39.01 -2.56 25.31
N THR A 676 38.51 -2.08 24.18
CA THR A 676 38.89 -0.78 23.57
C THR A 676 37.66 -0.07 22.96
N ILE A 677 37.86 1.22 22.68
CA ILE A 677 36.89 2.05 21.99
C ILE A 677 37.55 2.77 20.83
N ALA A 678 36.98 2.65 19.66
CA ALA A 678 37.33 3.42 18.48
C ALA A 678 36.31 4.57 18.31
N VAL A 679 36.81 5.80 18.17
CA VAL A 679 35.94 6.99 18.02
C VAL A 679 35.92 7.42 16.56
N ALA A 680 34.76 7.50 15.97
CA ALA A 680 34.53 7.93 14.59
C ALA A 680 34.11 9.41 14.53
N GLY A 681 34.76 10.20 13.69
CA GLY A 681 34.50 11.62 13.52
C GLY A 681 33.31 11.92 12.57
N SER A 682 32.79 10.91 11.88
CA SER A 682 31.62 11.04 10.98
C SER A 682 30.85 9.73 10.89
N PRO A 683 29.55 9.76 10.51
CA PRO A 683 28.77 8.55 10.29
C PRO A 683 29.37 7.61 9.24
N GLN A 684 30.02 8.15 8.21
CA GLN A 684 30.72 7.36 7.19
C GLN A 684 31.90 6.60 7.80
N GLN A 685 32.71 7.27 8.61
CA GLN A 685 33.82 6.62 9.31
C GLN A 685 33.31 5.59 10.34
N GLU A 686 32.18 5.87 11.01
CA GLU A 686 31.57 4.95 11.99
C GLU A 686 31.19 3.62 11.33
N ILE A 687 30.56 3.66 10.14
CA ILE A 687 30.17 2.43 9.43
C ILE A 687 31.39 1.73 8.80
N ASP A 688 32.38 2.48 8.26
CA ASP A 688 33.57 1.90 7.62
C ASP A 688 34.42 1.13 8.63
N LEU A 689 34.56 1.66 9.86
CA LEU A 689 35.30 1.00 10.94
C LEU A 689 34.71 -0.36 11.35
N LEU A 690 33.43 -0.65 11.09
CA LEU A 690 32.84 -1.97 11.37
C LEU A 690 33.50 -3.10 10.57
N GLY A 691 33.96 -2.81 9.36
CA GLY A 691 34.66 -3.79 8.51
C GLY A 691 36.14 -3.95 8.83
N GLU A 692 36.74 -3.00 9.60
CA GLU A 692 38.15 -2.92 9.88
C GLU A 692 38.52 -3.30 11.33
N THR A 693 37.48 -3.42 12.21
CA THR A 693 37.68 -3.55 13.65
C THR A 693 37.22 -4.91 14.16
N ASP A 694 37.91 -5.50 15.12
CA ASP A 694 37.46 -6.64 15.89
C ASP A 694 36.34 -6.19 16.86
N LEU A 695 35.09 -6.28 16.41
CA LEU A 695 33.91 -5.82 17.14
C LEU A 695 33.61 -6.62 18.43
N LYS A 696 34.27 -7.76 18.63
CA LYS A 696 34.20 -8.50 19.89
C LYS A 696 35.03 -7.87 21.00
N ARG A 697 36.07 -7.14 20.60
CA ARG A 697 37.03 -6.51 21.55
C ARG A 697 36.95 -4.99 21.57
N THR A 698 36.49 -4.37 20.48
CA THR A 698 36.48 -2.92 20.30
C THR A 698 35.08 -2.42 19.92
N ALA A 699 34.53 -1.50 20.71
CA ALA A 699 33.31 -0.80 20.35
C ALA A 699 33.62 0.42 19.48
N VAL A 700 32.92 0.59 18.38
CA VAL A 700 32.99 1.80 17.54
C VAL A 700 31.91 2.77 18.00
N ILE A 701 32.29 4.01 18.36
CA ILE A 701 31.32 5.03 18.81
C ILE A 701 31.48 6.32 17.99
N ALA A 702 30.42 7.10 17.86
CA ALA A 702 30.49 8.44 17.28
C ALA A 702 31.15 9.45 18.26
N GLU A 703 31.77 10.50 17.74
CA GLU A 703 32.41 11.57 18.54
C GLU A 703 31.44 12.19 19.56
N LYS A 704 30.16 12.33 19.23
CA LYS A 704 29.10 12.83 20.12
C LYS A 704 28.86 11.95 21.35
N ASP A 705 29.14 10.66 21.26
CA ASP A 705 28.93 9.66 22.31
C ASP A 705 30.18 9.49 23.20
N LYS A 706 31.32 10.09 22.84
CA LYS A 706 32.59 10.07 23.60
C LYS A 706 32.47 10.51 25.06
N PRO A 707 31.58 11.48 25.45
CA PRO A 707 31.42 11.85 26.87
C PRO A 707 31.01 10.68 27.77
N TYR A 708 30.28 9.68 27.27
CA TYR A 708 29.86 8.50 28.04
C TYR A 708 31.03 7.58 28.41
N THR A 709 32.12 7.67 27.70
CA THR A 709 33.31 6.82 27.88
C THR A 709 34.52 7.61 28.38
N GLN A 710 34.36 8.90 28.62
CA GLN A 710 35.46 9.77 29.11
C GLN A 710 36.02 9.28 30.46
N GLY A 711 37.32 9.14 30.54
CA GLY A 711 38.02 8.66 31.71
C GLY A 711 37.93 7.15 31.94
N TRP A 712 37.24 6.41 31.09
CA TRP A 712 37.29 4.95 31.11
C TRP A 712 38.61 4.50 30.46
N THR A 713 39.30 3.63 31.17
CA THR A 713 40.50 2.97 30.65
C THR A 713 40.27 1.47 30.64
N ALA A 714 40.65 0.83 29.56
CA ALA A 714 40.60 -0.63 29.46
C ALA A 714 41.25 -1.30 30.64
N SER A 715 40.60 -2.27 31.24
CA SER A 715 41.26 -3.15 32.23
C SER A 715 42.24 -4.02 31.46
N PRO A 716 43.51 -4.14 31.88
CA PRO A 716 44.47 -5.02 31.18
C PRO A 716 43.91 -6.41 31.04
N ALA A 717 44.12 -7.03 29.86
CA ALA A 717 43.67 -8.36 29.52
C ALA A 717 44.17 -9.49 30.43
N ASP A 718 45.09 -9.17 31.34
CA ASP A 718 45.78 -10.09 32.26
C ASP A 718 45.11 -10.27 33.62
N THR A 719 43.98 -9.64 33.91
CA THR A 719 43.27 -9.95 35.15
C THR A 719 42.48 -11.25 34.97
N ALA A 720 42.90 -12.26 35.74
CA ALA A 720 42.34 -13.63 35.79
C ALA A 720 40.88 -13.70 36.23
N ALA A 721 40.21 -12.57 36.40
CA ALA A 721 38.80 -12.48 36.78
C ALA A 721 37.94 -12.45 35.52
N VAL A 722 37.10 -13.47 35.36
CA VAL A 722 36.18 -13.63 34.26
C VAL A 722 35.09 -12.55 34.29
N ARG A 723 34.96 -11.77 33.21
CA ARG A 723 33.79 -10.90 32.97
C ARG A 723 32.70 -11.71 32.32
N THR A 724 31.50 -11.68 32.86
CA THR A 724 30.33 -12.37 32.33
C THR A 724 29.15 -11.44 32.24
N ILE A 725 28.38 -11.51 31.13
CA ILE A 725 27.09 -10.85 30.99
C ILE A 725 26.16 -11.80 30.20
N ALA A 726 24.95 -12.01 30.71
CA ALA A 726 23.99 -12.93 30.11
C ALA A 726 22.59 -12.34 30.15
N LEU A 727 21.84 -12.50 29.06
CA LEU A 727 20.42 -12.19 29.00
C LEU A 727 19.63 -13.25 29.74
N THR A 728 18.90 -12.90 30.80
CA THR A 728 18.13 -13.81 31.63
C THR A 728 16.63 -13.76 31.35
N GLU A 729 16.13 -12.62 30.85
CA GLU A 729 14.72 -12.46 30.43
C GLU A 729 14.62 -11.62 29.18
N TYR A 730 13.85 -12.11 28.20
CA TYR A 730 13.52 -11.41 26.97
C TYR A 730 12.01 -11.27 26.81
N ARG A 731 11.55 -10.03 26.62
CA ARG A 731 10.24 -9.68 26.08
C ARG A 731 10.41 -8.53 25.08
N PRO A 732 9.54 -8.36 24.09
CA PRO A 732 9.69 -7.31 23.07
C PRO A 732 10.00 -5.90 23.63
N ASN A 733 9.37 -5.51 24.73
CA ASN A 733 9.53 -4.21 25.37
C ASN A 733 10.33 -4.26 26.70
N TYR A 734 10.93 -5.41 27.05
CA TYR A 734 11.66 -5.60 28.31
C TYR A 734 12.80 -6.61 28.16
N LEU A 735 13.99 -6.24 28.62
CA LEU A 735 15.17 -7.11 28.62
C LEU A 735 15.80 -7.05 30.00
N LYS A 736 16.26 -8.19 30.51
CA LYS A 736 17.01 -8.28 31.79
C LYS A 736 18.31 -9.06 31.57
N TYR A 737 19.41 -8.46 32.00
CA TYR A 737 20.73 -9.06 31.97
C TYR A 737 21.27 -9.15 33.39
N GLU A 738 22.05 -10.18 33.64
CA GLU A 738 22.87 -10.32 34.85
C GLU A 738 24.34 -10.31 34.43
N TYR A 739 25.17 -9.56 35.17
CA TYR A 739 26.57 -9.50 34.82
C TYR A 739 27.46 -9.52 36.08
N THR A 740 28.71 -9.92 35.88
CA THR A 740 29.79 -9.79 36.83
C THR A 740 31.01 -9.19 36.14
N ALA A 741 31.56 -8.11 36.72
CA ALA A 741 32.73 -7.45 36.18
C ALA A 741 33.70 -7.06 37.34
N PRO A 742 34.99 -7.38 37.25
CA PRO A 742 35.96 -7.08 38.35
C PRO A 742 36.28 -5.59 38.41
N ALA A 743 36.09 -4.85 37.37
CA ALA A 743 36.31 -3.41 37.27
C ALA A 743 35.20 -2.77 36.44
N GLU A 744 35.09 -1.45 36.49
CA GLU A 744 34.19 -0.70 35.65
C GLU A 744 34.48 -1.01 34.18
N SER A 745 33.45 -1.45 33.46
CA SER A 745 33.58 -2.00 32.10
C SER A 745 32.56 -1.40 31.15
N VAL A 746 32.89 -1.34 29.85
CA VAL A 746 31.91 -1.01 28.80
C VAL A 746 31.36 -2.29 28.18
N ALA A 747 30.03 -2.41 28.18
CA ALA A 747 29.31 -3.52 27.55
C ALA A 747 28.55 -3.04 26.33
N VAL A 748 28.60 -3.84 25.25
CA VAL A 748 27.78 -3.71 24.06
C VAL A 748 26.67 -4.75 24.14
N PHE A 749 25.44 -4.33 23.85
CA PHE A 749 24.25 -5.18 23.82
C PHE A 749 23.84 -5.39 22.37
N SER A 750 23.67 -6.63 21.94
CA SER A 750 23.22 -6.97 20.59
C SER A 750 21.74 -6.61 20.37
N GLU A 751 21.39 -5.35 20.69
CA GLU A 751 20.04 -4.81 20.53
C GLU A 751 20.11 -3.46 19.81
N ILE A 752 19.16 -3.25 18.88
CA ILE A 752 19.19 -2.07 18.02
C ILE A 752 18.94 -0.80 18.86
N PHE A 753 19.82 0.18 18.71
CA PHE A 753 19.69 1.49 19.31
C PHE A 753 18.56 2.26 18.62
N TYR A 754 17.66 2.80 19.43
CA TYR A 754 16.62 3.72 19.00
C TYR A 754 16.61 4.91 19.95
N PRO A 755 16.63 6.15 19.45
CA PRO A 755 16.89 7.32 20.31
C PRO A 755 15.75 7.66 21.27
N TYR A 756 14.59 7.02 21.11
CA TYR A 756 13.39 7.34 21.87
C TYR A 756 12.80 6.11 22.56
N GLY A 757 12.48 6.23 23.83
CA GLY A 757 11.63 5.28 24.56
C GLY A 757 12.32 4.13 25.28
N TRP A 758 13.55 3.76 24.92
CA TRP A 758 14.33 2.82 25.73
C TRP A 758 15.00 3.51 26.91
N THR A 759 14.80 2.98 28.08
CA THR A 759 15.46 3.42 29.32
C THR A 759 16.18 2.22 29.93
N ALA A 760 17.45 2.43 30.33
CA ALA A 760 18.28 1.43 30.98
C ALA A 760 18.30 1.66 32.49
N TYR A 761 18.36 0.59 33.26
CA TYR A 761 18.46 0.60 34.70
C TYR A 761 19.57 -0.36 35.14
N VAL A 762 20.37 0.04 36.12
CA VAL A 762 21.31 -0.84 36.83
C VAL A 762 20.80 -0.97 38.27
N ASP A 763 20.49 -2.19 38.71
CA ASP A 763 19.89 -2.48 40.03
C ASP A 763 18.67 -1.60 40.35
N GLY A 764 17.85 -1.31 39.34
CA GLY A 764 16.65 -0.50 39.48
C GLY A 764 16.88 1.02 39.43
N ALA A 765 18.11 1.50 39.39
CA ALA A 765 18.44 2.92 39.17
C ALA A 765 18.65 3.22 37.68
N GLU A 766 18.07 4.30 37.18
CA GLU A 766 18.24 4.72 35.79
C GLU A 766 19.72 5.01 35.50
N ALA A 767 20.22 4.50 34.40
CA ALA A 767 21.62 4.59 33.97
C ALA A 767 21.75 5.07 32.55
N PRO A 768 22.79 5.86 32.22
CA PRO A 768 22.99 6.37 30.88
C PRO A 768 23.38 5.25 29.89
N CYS A 769 22.87 5.36 28.69
CA CYS A 769 23.23 4.48 27.57
C CYS A 769 23.61 5.33 26.35
N PHE A 770 24.34 4.74 25.43
CA PHE A 770 24.80 5.39 24.21
C PHE A 770 24.81 4.40 23.05
N ARG A 771 25.05 4.90 21.81
CA ARG A 771 25.11 4.07 20.62
C ARG A 771 26.55 3.60 20.38
N ALA A 772 26.71 2.33 20.03
CA ALA A 772 27.94 1.73 19.58
C ALA A 772 27.71 0.88 18.33
N ASP A 773 28.78 0.57 17.63
CA ASP A 773 28.80 -0.31 16.44
C ASP A 773 27.70 0.05 15.43
N TYR A 774 27.55 1.37 15.20
CA TYR A 774 26.64 2.00 14.25
C TYR A 774 25.16 1.86 14.59
N VAL A 775 24.71 0.70 15.10
CA VAL A 775 23.30 0.36 15.34
C VAL A 775 23.00 -0.23 16.72
N LEU A 776 24.02 -0.53 17.55
CA LEU A 776 23.84 -1.23 18.81
C LEU A 776 23.78 -0.30 20.02
N ARG A 777 23.32 -0.83 21.17
CA ARG A 777 23.30 -0.14 22.46
C ARG A 777 24.57 -0.46 23.23
N ALA A 778 25.06 0.50 23.99
CA ALA A 778 26.17 0.30 24.92
C ALA A 778 25.94 1.03 26.24
N MET A 779 26.57 0.54 27.28
CA MET A 779 26.57 1.13 28.63
C MET A 779 27.93 0.99 29.27
N ARG A 780 28.28 1.97 30.12
CA ARG A 780 29.36 1.87 31.07
C ARG A 780 28.78 1.30 32.39
N LEU A 781 29.28 0.16 32.80
CA LEU A 781 28.75 -0.63 33.92
C LEU A 781 29.72 -0.64 35.10
N PRO A 782 29.27 -0.46 36.35
CA PRO A 782 30.10 -0.49 37.55
C PRO A 782 30.71 -1.88 37.78
N ALA A 783 31.79 -1.91 38.55
CA ALA A 783 32.39 -3.14 39.04
C ALA A 783 31.47 -3.86 40.05
N GLY A 784 31.42 -5.19 39.99
CA GLY A 784 30.62 -6.01 40.88
C GLY A 784 29.69 -6.97 40.12
N GLN A 785 28.74 -7.50 40.89
CA GLN A 785 27.65 -8.32 40.34
C GLN A 785 26.36 -7.50 40.42
N HIS A 786 25.77 -7.27 39.23
CA HIS A 786 24.64 -6.38 39.08
C HIS A 786 23.66 -6.91 38.08
N THR A 787 22.48 -6.28 37.99
CA THR A 787 21.45 -6.51 36.97
C THR A 787 21.31 -5.27 36.12
N VAL A 788 21.11 -5.50 34.78
CA VAL A 788 20.74 -4.44 33.82
C VAL A 788 19.35 -4.74 33.31
N GLU A 789 18.44 -3.79 33.45
CA GLU A 789 17.10 -3.87 32.84
C GLU A 789 16.94 -2.80 31.80
N TRP A 790 16.32 -3.18 30.67
CA TRP A 790 15.90 -2.26 29.62
C TRP A 790 14.38 -2.28 29.49
N LYS A 791 13.76 -1.09 29.48
CA LYS A 791 12.30 -0.94 29.39
C LYS A 791 11.97 0.01 28.25
N PHE A 792 11.08 -0.42 27.35
CA PHE A 792 10.60 0.43 26.26
C PHE A 792 9.23 1.01 26.57
N ARG A 793 9.12 2.32 26.45
CA ARG A 793 7.85 3.03 26.51
C ARG A 793 7.90 4.22 25.57
N ALA A 794 6.96 4.27 24.63
CA ALA A 794 6.87 5.38 23.68
C ALA A 794 6.67 6.73 24.40
N PRO A 795 7.50 7.74 24.13
CA PRO A 795 7.39 9.04 24.78
C PRO A 795 6.03 9.69 24.54
N GLY A 796 5.43 10.26 25.58
CA GLY A 796 4.17 10.99 25.45
C GLY A 796 2.93 10.14 25.19
N TRP A 797 2.99 8.81 25.34
CA TRP A 797 1.90 7.87 25.02
C TRP A 797 0.57 8.27 25.64
N THR A 798 0.53 8.55 26.93
CA THR A 798 -0.71 8.92 27.65
C THR A 798 -1.32 10.21 27.11
N ALA A 799 -0.50 11.21 26.80
CA ALA A 799 -0.97 12.48 26.24
C ALA A 799 -1.52 12.29 24.80
N ALA A 800 -0.83 11.50 23.98
CA ALA A 800 -1.27 11.21 22.62
C ALA A 800 -2.61 10.46 22.61
N GLU A 801 -2.75 9.44 23.46
CA GLU A 801 -4.01 8.70 23.62
C GLU A 801 -5.15 9.59 24.17
N ALA A 802 -4.85 10.53 25.08
CA ALA A 802 -5.86 11.49 25.57
C ALA A 802 -6.39 12.40 24.46
N VAL A 803 -5.52 12.95 23.59
CA VAL A 803 -5.93 13.76 22.43
C VAL A 803 -6.79 12.92 21.46
N THR A 804 -6.35 11.69 21.20
CA THR A 804 -7.07 10.74 20.34
C THR A 804 -8.46 10.42 20.90
N LEU A 805 -8.58 10.18 22.19
CA LEU A 805 -9.83 9.88 22.88
C LEU A 805 -10.80 11.07 22.82
N VAL A 806 -10.35 12.24 23.24
CA VAL A 806 -11.19 13.46 23.27
C VAL A 806 -11.72 13.77 21.88
N SER A 807 -10.84 13.76 20.86
CA SER A 807 -11.25 14.02 19.48
C SER A 807 -12.24 12.97 18.98
N SER A 808 -12.02 11.70 19.30
CA SER A 808 -12.93 10.60 18.93
C SER A 808 -14.31 10.77 19.55
N LEU A 809 -14.37 11.14 20.85
CA LEU A 809 -15.65 11.40 21.54
C LEU A 809 -16.38 12.59 20.93
N VAL A 810 -15.68 13.70 20.63
CA VAL A 810 -16.30 14.87 19.99
C VAL A 810 -16.89 14.51 18.63
N ILE A 811 -16.19 13.70 17.82
CA ILE A 811 -16.72 13.23 16.52
C ILE A 811 -17.99 12.40 16.71
N LEU A 812 -18.01 11.43 17.61
CA LEU A 812 -19.16 10.57 17.84
C LEU A 812 -20.36 11.34 18.37
N LEU A 813 -20.14 12.27 19.32
CA LEU A 813 -21.20 13.16 19.83
C LEU A 813 -21.72 14.10 18.75
N GLY A 814 -20.85 14.67 17.91
CA GLY A 814 -21.21 15.50 16.77
C GLY A 814 -22.04 14.74 15.74
N ALA A 815 -21.66 13.49 15.43
CA ALA A 815 -22.41 12.62 14.53
C ALA A 815 -23.79 12.27 15.10
N ALA A 816 -23.89 11.92 16.38
CA ALA A 816 -25.16 11.66 17.06
C ALA A 816 -26.06 12.90 17.06
N ALA A 817 -25.53 14.07 17.37
CA ALA A 817 -26.25 15.34 17.34
C ALA A 817 -26.77 15.67 15.93
N ALA A 818 -25.96 15.45 14.88
CA ALA A 818 -26.38 15.63 13.49
C ALA A 818 -27.53 14.70 13.09
N ILE A 819 -27.49 13.43 13.51
CA ILE A 819 -28.59 12.47 13.30
C ILE A 819 -29.87 12.92 14.01
N VAL A 820 -29.78 13.30 15.29
CA VAL A 820 -30.96 13.78 16.07
C VAL A 820 -31.55 15.05 15.43
N TYR A 821 -30.71 15.98 15.03
CA TYR A 821 -31.12 17.19 14.32
C TYR A 821 -31.86 16.86 13.01
N TRP A 822 -31.30 15.95 12.19
CA TRP A 822 -31.90 15.51 10.95
C TRP A 822 -33.30 14.84 11.18
N ILE A 823 -33.39 13.97 12.18
CA ILE A 823 -34.67 13.31 12.55
C ILE A 823 -35.71 14.36 12.97
N ARG A 824 -35.30 15.35 13.80
CA ARG A 824 -36.23 16.44 14.24
C ARG A 824 -36.69 17.31 13.07
N GLN A 825 -35.78 17.64 12.16
CA GLN A 825 -36.13 18.42 10.96
C GLN A 825 -37.11 17.64 10.08
N LYS A 826 -36.89 16.36 9.87
CA LYS A 826 -37.80 15.49 9.09
C LYS A 826 -39.18 15.33 9.75
N ARG A 827 -39.25 15.29 11.07
CA ARG A 827 -40.52 15.30 11.78
C ARG A 827 -41.29 16.60 11.56
N LYS A 828 -40.65 17.74 11.66
CA LYS A 828 -41.27 19.07 11.38
C LYS A 828 -41.73 19.22 9.94
N GLU A 829 -41.00 18.65 8.97
CA GLU A 829 -41.43 18.66 7.56
C GLU A 829 -42.66 17.75 7.31
N ASN A 830 -42.84 16.69 8.08
CA ASN A 830 -43.96 15.75 7.94
C ASN A 830 -45.18 16.14 8.81
N ASN A 831 -44.96 16.89 9.88
CA ASN A 831 -46.03 17.41 10.77
C ASN A 831 -45.80 18.89 11.03
N PRO A 832 -46.21 19.79 10.09
CA PRO A 832 -45.97 21.25 10.22
C PRO A 832 -46.75 21.90 11.38
N ASP A 833 -47.73 21.23 11.99
CA ASP A 833 -48.58 21.73 13.08
C ASP A 833 -48.12 21.30 14.49
N GLU A 834 -47.03 20.49 14.61
CA GLU A 834 -46.28 20.20 15.85
C GLU A 834 -44.98 21.03 15.93
#